data_7b15cb868ef915de61c248a85dd2c1ca
#
_entry.id   7b15cb868ef915de61c248a85dd2c1ca
#
_cell.length_a   1.000
_cell.length_b   1.000
_cell.length_c   1.000
_cell.angle_alpha   90.00
_cell.angle_beta   90.00
_cell.angle_gamma   90.00
#
_symmetry.space_group_name_H-M   'P 1'
#
loop_
_entity.id
_entity.type
_entity.pdbx_description
1 polymer ?
#
loop_
_entity_poly.entity_id
_entity_poly.type
_entity_poly.pdbx_seq_one_letter_code
_entity_poly.pdbx_strand_id
1 'polypeptide(L)'
;MGVKKSAYRQPVTPEGLKAIEEGSLTWLDDEMYNNLNTGVLEQYLEEKNLVDSFEISHWSTPKVLIGILIGAVFSGVTAYIGLKLGLAISAAWYIAYLLGMASQWSPSEVNIATSATTGATHASTGFIFTFPAIFLLASQQKYFLADGPLITLTPELEGKLAFIGIVASMFAGFLGVMYFIIFRRVWLVEDPLPLPGFEATLKMLDIASDVNTGAVDQARDSLKTIGVWTGLTMVALFIIEYPIVWMQNSWEQRRISLADWIAETVHFGDGGFGLASIFSSSKFHQPSGIWTEAQSEQLYGNPEAIAGQSKSYTYFVDGEWNPFAYTYVGLALSPSMFAIGWFMKSRVAWLVNMGTIVGWFFLVPLAVAFDVPIYDAVAQTKLPLSTYAQGEIGQPLQMLAFSKTIRTIAIGAIVGGGFYGLAAMYKTFLTIFADIGAAFKGEGSAEYFEGKGWYEWPLKHIPIFMTVTFFAMILIFSLGGFPVLASIVFATILIATTFLLGAIAVRVMGETGIEPVSGTSFIVLLMLLGVFLSFDQLLGLEVQEAVLLGLVGTTVFGSAISMSGTVVGDYKNSLYIGNRPYHISKGNIMGVVPGAVIGAVVAIFLSKQLASGNIDLLAPQANAFATFSVIFAEGQGELLLLALGLLLGAFVEWATGMGTSFGLGMYLDVPHTAPMLVGGIARDSWEKRRLTPRVEKIREEDGAVAAEKQRALILLGTFMVAAGLLTGEAFFGTESSVFAFLDSQISEAHFKIAAGEDVGAFGTMMANFVDAETASGAVSFKSSWYTVRIGAFAAINLIIGGALFLMFKAAGVFGGKEDEIIEAKLA
;
A
#
# COMPACT_ATOMS: atom_id res chain seq x y z
N MET A 1 22.55 6.85 -44.65
CA MET A 1 21.97 5.75 -43.86
C MET A 1 22.12 6.15 -42.42
N GLY A 2 21.04 6.63 -41.81
CA GLY A 2 21.05 6.95 -40.39
C GLY A 2 21.29 5.67 -39.60
N VAL A 3 22.29 5.68 -38.72
CA VAL A 3 22.47 4.61 -37.74
C VAL A 3 21.15 4.49 -36.99
N LYS A 4 20.48 3.34 -37.05
CA LYS A 4 19.32 3.06 -36.21
C LYS A 4 19.76 3.29 -34.76
N LYS A 5 19.36 4.38 -34.16
CA LYS A 5 19.61 4.63 -32.75
C LYS A 5 18.97 3.46 -32.00
N SER A 6 19.74 2.76 -31.18
CA SER A 6 19.21 1.72 -30.32
C SER A 6 18.18 2.36 -29.36
N ALA A 7 17.02 1.77 -29.23
CA ALA A 7 16.04 2.21 -28.24
C ALA A 7 16.52 2.01 -26.78
N TYR A 8 17.55 1.22 -26.62
CA TYR A 8 18.25 0.96 -25.38
C TYR A 8 19.72 1.38 -25.50
N ARG A 9 20.21 2.17 -24.57
CA ARG A 9 21.53 2.75 -24.62
C ARG A 9 22.51 1.99 -23.75
N GLN A 10 23.61 1.58 -24.37
CA GLN A 10 24.72 0.95 -23.69
C GLN A 10 25.60 2.00 -23.01
N PRO A 11 26.34 1.63 -21.95
CA PRO A 11 27.37 2.52 -21.38
C PRO A 11 28.36 2.93 -22.47
N VAL A 12 28.62 4.22 -22.59
CA VAL A 12 29.51 4.77 -23.61
C VAL A 12 30.98 4.72 -23.13
N THR A 13 31.19 4.68 -21.80
CA THR A 13 32.52 4.63 -21.23
C THR A 13 33.23 3.30 -21.55
N PRO A 14 34.45 3.34 -22.12
CA PRO A 14 35.21 2.12 -22.43
C PRO A 14 35.46 1.25 -21.19
N GLU A 15 35.64 1.87 -20.04
CA GLU A 15 35.84 1.19 -18.75
C GLU A 15 34.59 0.40 -18.36
N GLY A 16 33.40 0.97 -18.53
CA GLY A 16 32.13 0.28 -18.22
C GLY A 16 31.91 -0.93 -19.14
N LEU A 17 32.16 -0.79 -20.44
CA LEU A 17 32.08 -1.90 -21.39
C LEU A 17 33.07 -3.03 -21.04
N LYS A 18 34.33 -2.65 -20.74
CA LYS A 18 35.37 -3.61 -20.37
C LYS A 18 35.01 -4.35 -19.07
N ALA A 19 34.49 -3.65 -18.08
CA ALA A 19 34.06 -4.24 -16.80
C ALA A 19 32.91 -5.25 -16.99
N ILE A 20 32.00 -5.00 -17.95
CA ILE A 20 30.94 -5.95 -18.31
C ILE A 20 31.53 -7.18 -18.98
N GLU A 21 32.43 -7.01 -19.97
CA GLU A 21 33.08 -8.11 -20.69
C GLU A 21 33.92 -8.97 -19.75
N GLU A 22 34.63 -8.38 -18.81
CA GLU A 22 35.42 -9.05 -17.79
C GLU A 22 34.57 -9.69 -16.69
N GLY A 23 33.26 -9.40 -16.63
CA GLY A 23 32.37 -9.91 -15.58
C GLY A 23 32.62 -9.33 -14.18
N SER A 24 33.36 -8.23 -14.11
CA SER A 24 33.62 -7.51 -12.85
C SER A 24 32.47 -6.63 -12.42
N LEU A 25 31.61 -6.22 -13.36
CA LEU A 25 30.36 -5.50 -13.10
C LEU A 25 29.16 -6.35 -13.50
N THR A 26 28.14 -6.36 -12.64
CA THR A 26 26.84 -6.97 -12.94
C THR A 26 25.80 -5.90 -13.15
N TRP A 27 24.70 -6.23 -13.82
CA TRP A 27 23.60 -5.29 -14.03
C TRP A 27 22.93 -4.82 -12.72
N LEU A 28 23.16 -5.51 -11.62
CA LEU A 28 22.67 -5.19 -10.30
C LEU A 28 23.71 -4.46 -9.45
N ASP A 29 24.89 -4.19 -10.01
CA ASP A 29 25.98 -3.48 -9.37
C ASP A 29 25.77 -1.98 -9.49
N ASP A 30 25.92 -1.25 -8.39
CA ASP A 30 25.75 0.20 -8.35
C ASP A 30 26.72 0.92 -9.31
N GLU A 31 27.92 0.39 -9.47
CA GLU A 31 28.94 0.97 -10.33
C GLU A 31 28.56 0.83 -11.81
N MET A 32 28.06 -0.33 -12.21
CA MET A 32 27.56 -0.52 -13.55
C MET A 32 26.33 0.35 -13.82
N TYR A 33 25.45 0.46 -12.83
CA TYR A 33 24.29 1.29 -12.91
C TYR A 33 24.68 2.78 -13.11
N ASN A 34 25.70 3.25 -12.40
CA ASN A 34 26.26 4.60 -12.57
C ASN A 34 26.90 4.77 -13.97
N ASN A 35 27.59 3.77 -14.48
CA ASN A 35 28.15 3.79 -15.83
C ASN A 35 27.06 3.91 -16.91
N LEU A 36 25.97 3.13 -16.77
CA LEU A 36 24.82 3.27 -17.67
C LEU A 36 24.23 4.67 -17.60
N ASN A 37 24.07 5.22 -16.41
CA ASN A 37 23.60 6.59 -16.22
C ASN A 37 24.50 7.62 -16.87
N THR A 38 25.82 7.46 -16.75
CA THR A 38 26.79 8.37 -17.37
C THR A 38 26.64 8.41 -18.87
N GLY A 39 26.52 7.26 -19.53
CA GLY A 39 26.31 7.19 -20.98
C GLY A 39 24.98 7.81 -21.43
N VAL A 40 23.91 7.59 -20.68
CA VAL A 40 22.61 8.22 -20.93
C VAL A 40 22.67 9.73 -20.73
N LEU A 41 23.40 10.18 -19.70
CA LEU A 41 23.60 11.59 -19.42
C LEU A 41 24.36 12.30 -20.54
N GLU A 42 25.46 11.74 -21.02
CA GLU A 42 26.24 12.31 -22.12
C GLU A 42 25.36 12.53 -23.35
N GLN A 43 24.59 11.52 -23.71
CA GLN A 43 23.68 11.62 -24.86
C GLN A 43 22.53 12.62 -24.62
N TYR A 44 21.99 12.68 -23.38
CA TYR A 44 21.00 13.68 -23.04
C TYR A 44 21.56 15.10 -23.19
N LEU A 45 22.79 15.32 -22.73
CA LEU A 45 23.47 16.61 -22.86
C LEU A 45 23.77 16.98 -24.31
N GLU A 46 24.13 16.01 -25.14
CA GLU A 46 24.34 16.20 -26.58
C GLU A 46 23.05 16.53 -27.32
N GLU A 47 21.99 15.79 -27.05
CA GLU A 47 20.72 15.91 -27.77
C GLU A 47 19.77 16.99 -27.26
N LYS A 48 19.95 17.50 -26.02
CA LYS A 48 19.02 18.46 -25.40
C LYS A 48 18.84 19.77 -26.20
N ASN A 49 19.81 20.12 -26.98
CA ASN A 49 19.80 21.33 -27.80
C ASN A 49 19.38 21.09 -29.26
N LEU A 50 19.22 19.84 -29.65
CA LEU A 50 18.82 19.47 -30.99
C LEU A 50 17.32 19.57 -31.18
N VAL A 51 16.86 20.13 -32.31
CA VAL A 51 15.43 20.24 -32.62
C VAL A 51 14.81 18.86 -32.77
N ASP A 52 15.54 17.92 -33.35
CA ASP A 52 15.12 16.56 -33.67
C ASP A 52 15.50 15.53 -32.58
N SER A 53 15.92 16.01 -31.38
CA SER A 53 16.23 15.13 -30.29
C SER A 53 14.99 14.40 -29.80
N PHE A 54 15.20 13.20 -29.27
CA PHE A 54 14.12 12.32 -28.81
C PHE A 54 13.12 11.92 -29.91
N GLU A 55 13.57 11.74 -31.15
CA GLU A 55 12.75 11.25 -32.27
C GLU A 55 12.04 9.92 -31.99
N ILE A 56 12.65 9.07 -31.15
CA ILE A 56 12.10 7.78 -30.76
C ILE A 56 10.82 7.93 -29.93
N SER A 57 10.65 9.08 -29.27
CA SER A 57 9.50 9.32 -28.38
C SER A 57 8.20 9.46 -29.17
N HIS A 58 7.32 8.47 -29.06
CA HIS A 58 6.09 8.42 -29.83
C HIS A 58 4.86 8.33 -28.91
N TRP A 59 4.00 9.35 -28.96
CA TRP A 59 2.76 9.42 -28.19
C TRP A 59 1.62 8.64 -28.87
N SER A 60 1.01 7.69 -28.16
CA SER A 60 -0.16 6.96 -28.60
C SER A 60 -1.27 7.01 -27.56
N THR A 61 -2.29 7.85 -27.80
CA THR A 61 -3.42 8.02 -26.87
C THR A 61 -4.16 6.71 -26.54
N PRO A 62 -4.46 5.80 -27.51
CA PRO A 62 -5.11 4.53 -27.17
C PRO A 62 -4.30 3.67 -26.22
N LYS A 63 -2.97 3.60 -26.40
CA LYS A 63 -2.07 2.83 -25.54
C LYS A 63 -1.95 3.44 -24.14
N VAL A 64 -1.93 4.77 -24.05
CA VAL A 64 -1.99 5.50 -22.78
C VAL A 64 -3.28 5.21 -22.02
N LEU A 65 -4.43 5.19 -22.71
CA LEU A 65 -5.72 4.83 -22.10
C LEU A 65 -5.74 3.39 -21.57
N ILE A 66 -5.11 2.46 -22.26
CA ILE A 66 -4.94 1.09 -21.75
C ILE A 66 -4.08 1.10 -20.46
N GLY A 67 -3.00 1.85 -20.46
CA GLY A 67 -2.18 2.04 -19.25
C GLY A 67 -2.97 2.62 -18.08
N ILE A 68 -3.78 3.64 -18.32
CA ILE A 68 -4.69 4.24 -17.33
C ILE A 68 -5.69 3.20 -16.80
N LEU A 69 -6.29 2.41 -17.66
CA LEU A 69 -7.25 1.37 -17.27
C LEU A 69 -6.60 0.32 -16.36
N ILE A 70 -5.41 -0.15 -16.71
CA ILE A 70 -4.64 -1.07 -15.87
C ILE A 70 -4.37 -0.43 -14.50
N GLY A 71 -3.85 0.80 -14.48
CA GLY A 71 -3.55 1.51 -13.24
C GLY A 71 -4.79 1.74 -12.37
N ALA A 72 -5.91 2.08 -12.96
CA ALA A 72 -7.16 2.29 -12.26
C ALA A 72 -7.70 1.00 -11.61
N VAL A 73 -7.66 -0.14 -12.31
CA VAL A 73 -8.03 -1.44 -11.73
C VAL A 73 -7.10 -1.80 -10.60
N PHE A 74 -5.81 -1.63 -10.80
CA PHE A 74 -4.80 -1.97 -9.80
C PHE A 74 -4.70 -0.96 -8.64
N SER A 75 -5.28 0.23 -8.75
CA SER A 75 -5.42 1.11 -7.58
C SER A 75 -6.30 0.48 -6.49
N GLY A 76 -7.32 -0.29 -6.89
CA GLY A 76 -8.12 -1.10 -5.96
C GLY A 76 -7.32 -2.22 -5.30
N VAL A 77 -6.49 -2.93 -6.07
CA VAL A 77 -5.56 -3.94 -5.53
C VAL A 77 -4.60 -3.31 -4.52
N THR A 78 -4.02 -2.17 -4.87
CA THR A 78 -3.13 -1.41 -4.00
C THR A 78 -3.85 -0.94 -2.73
N ALA A 79 -5.13 -0.57 -2.83
CA ALA A 79 -5.93 -0.19 -1.67
C ALA A 79 -6.11 -1.34 -0.68
N TYR A 80 -6.44 -2.53 -1.15
CA TYR A 80 -6.56 -3.70 -0.29
C TYR A 80 -5.22 -4.06 0.40
N ILE A 81 -4.15 -4.17 -0.38
CA ILE A 81 -2.82 -4.50 0.15
C ILE A 81 -2.32 -3.42 1.11
N GLY A 82 -2.52 -2.15 0.76
CA GLY A 82 -2.10 -1.02 1.59
C GLY A 82 -2.86 -0.96 2.92
N LEU A 83 -4.15 -1.23 2.93
CA LEU A 83 -4.93 -1.37 4.16
C LEU A 83 -4.51 -2.61 4.97
N LYS A 84 -4.20 -3.70 4.30
CA LYS A 84 -3.77 -4.93 5.00
C LYS A 84 -2.40 -4.76 5.66
N LEU A 85 -1.44 -4.13 5.00
CA LEU A 85 -0.01 -4.14 5.36
C LEU A 85 0.60 -2.77 5.68
N GLY A 86 -0.06 -1.69 5.31
CA GLY A 86 0.52 -0.35 5.38
C GLY A 86 1.59 -0.08 4.31
N LEU A 87 1.60 -0.83 3.21
CA LEU A 87 2.55 -0.70 2.10
C LEU A 87 1.80 -0.59 0.77
N ALA A 88 2.09 0.45 -0.01
CA ALA A 88 1.51 0.62 -1.35
C ALA A 88 2.31 -0.18 -2.39
N ILE A 89 2.01 -1.47 -2.52
CA ILE A 89 2.66 -2.36 -3.47
C ILE A 89 1.66 -2.79 -4.53
N SER A 90 2.04 -2.73 -5.81
CA SER A 90 1.19 -3.09 -6.93
C SER A 90 1.96 -3.83 -8.02
N ALA A 91 1.29 -4.77 -8.69
CA ALA A 91 1.80 -5.44 -9.88
C ALA A 91 1.44 -4.69 -11.19
N ALA A 92 0.69 -3.60 -11.11
CA ALA A 92 0.18 -2.83 -12.26
C ALA A 92 1.27 -2.52 -13.28
N TRP A 93 2.39 -2.12 -12.78
CA TRP A 93 3.55 -1.69 -13.52
C TRP A 93 4.14 -2.80 -14.40
N TYR A 94 4.38 -3.98 -13.80
CA TYR A 94 4.83 -5.16 -14.54
C TYR A 94 3.82 -5.56 -15.61
N ILE A 95 2.53 -5.54 -15.30
CA ILE A 95 1.47 -5.92 -16.24
C ILE A 95 1.42 -4.95 -17.42
N ALA A 96 1.53 -3.64 -17.17
CA ALA A 96 1.55 -2.64 -18.23
C ALA A 96 2.75 -2.82 -19.17
N TYR A 97 3.95 -3.03 -18.62
CA TYR A 97 5.13 -3.34 -19.41
C TYR A 97 4.98 -4.61 -20.23
N LEU A 98 4.60 -5.71 -19.60
CA LEU A 98 4.47 -7.00 -20.27
C LEU A 98 3.39 -7.00 -21.32
N LEU A 99 2.26 -6.33 -21.07
CA LEU A 99 1.19 -6.21 -22.04
C LEU A 99 1.63 -5.42 -23.28
N GLY A 100 2.33 -4.31 -23.07
CA GLY A 100 2.88 -3.52 -24.14
C GLY A 100 3.89 -4.31 -24.99
N MET A 101 4.80 -5.03 -24.33
CA MET A 101 5.76 -5.91 -25.01
C MET A 101 5.08 -7.05 -25.78
N ALA A 102 4.13 -7.74 -25.14
CA ALA A 102 3.38 -8.83 -25.77
C ALA A 102 2.56 -8.37 -26.98
N SER A 103 2.14 -7.10 -26.95
CA SER A 103 1.41 -6.43 -28.05
C SER A 103 2.34 -5.79 -29.09
N GLN A 104 3.64 -6.01 -28.99
CA GLN A 104 4.65 -5.46 -29.88
C GLN A 104 4.65 -3.92 -29.97
N TRP A 105 4.32 -3.23 -28.87
CA TRP A 105 4.46 -1.78 -28.80
C TRP A 105 5.94 -1.41 -28.81
N SER A 106 6.27 -0.23 -29.33
CA SER A 106 7.64 0.26 -29.23
C SER A 106 8.02 0.50 -27.77
N PRO A 107 9.30 0.37 -27.39
CA PRO A 107 9.74 0.64 -26.02
C PRO A 107 9.33 2.02 -25.51
N SER A 108 9.30 3.01 -26.40
CA SER A 108 8.81 4.36 -26.09
C SER A 108 7.33 4.35 -25.68
N GLU A 109 6.48 3.69 -26.46
CA GLU A 109 5.02 3.61 -26.19
C GLU A 109 4.74 2.80 -24.92
N VAL A 110 5.49 1.72 -24.69
CA VAL A 110 5.39 0.92 -23.43
C VAL A 110 5.68 1.80 -22.23
N ASN A 111 6.78 2.53 -22.23
CA ASN A 111 7.16 3.38 -21.09
C ASN A 111 6.16 4.54 -20.87
N ILE A 112 5.69 5.18 -21.96
CA ILE A 112 4.70 6.25 -21.86
C ILE A 112 3.35 5.73 -21.32
N ALA A 113 2.88 4.57 -21.79
CA ALA A 113 1.67 3.96 -21.29
C ALA A 113 1.80 3.55 -19.80
N THR A 114 2.97 3.03 -19.42
CA THR A 114 3.26 2.67 -18.03
C THR A 114 3.34 3.89 -17.13
N SER A 115 3.84 5.03 -17.58
CA SER A 115 3.79 6.27 -16.81
C SER A 115 2.36 6.67 -16.45
N ALA A 116 1.42 6.46 -17.37
CA ALA A 116 0.01 6.68 -17.09
C ALA A 116 -0.58 5.66 -16.10
N THR A 117 -0.09 4.42 -16.15
CA THR A 117 -0.41 3.38 -15.15
C THR A 117 0.08 3.79 -13.75
N THR A 118 1.30 4.28 -13.64
CA THR A 118 1.88 4.82 -12.40
C THR A 118 1.00 5.94 -11.83
N GLY A 119 0.64 6.92 -12.67
CA GLY A 119 -0.25 8.02 -12.27
C GLY A 119 -1.58 7.53 -11.72
N ALA A 120 -2.19 6.55 -12.38
CA ALA A 120 -3.48 6.00 -11.96
C ALA A 120 -3.38 5.14 -10.68
N THR A 121 -2.29 4.40 -10.49
CA THR A 121 -2.16 3.50 -9.33
C THR A 121 -1.88 4.27 -8.04
N HIS A 122 -1.10 5.34 -8.08
CA HIS A 122 -0.58 6.02 -6.90
C HIS A 122 -1.34 7.29 -6.49
N ALA A 123 -2.23 7.81 -7.34
CA ALA A 123 -2.99 9.04 -7.05
C ALA A 123 -3.89 8.95 -5.81
N SER A 124 -4.29 7.76 -5.39
CA SER A 124 -5.17 7.51 -4.24
C SER A 124 -4.44 7.03 -2.98
N THR A 125 -3.11 7.06 -2.93
CA THR A 125 -2.33 6.48 -1.81
C THR A 125 -2.70 7.12 -0.46
N GLY A 126 -3.01 8.40 -0.41
CA GLY A 126 -3.48 9.06 0.81
C GLY A 126 -4.80 8.48 1.33
N PHE A 127 -5.71 8.05 0.43
CA PHE A 127 -6.95 7.39 0.80
C PHE A 127 -6.74 5.99 1.39
N ILE A 128 -5.64 5.36 1.07
CA ILE A 128 -5.30 4.03 1.60
C ILE A 128 -4.78 4.15 3.03
N PHE A 129 -3.96 5.15 3.30
CA PHE A 129 -3.25 5.24 4.57
C PHE A 129 -3.94 6.11 5.61
N THR A 130 -4.42 7.29 5.23
CA THR A 130 -4.85 8.31 6.18
C THR A 130 -6.36 8.41 6.31
N PHE A 131 -7.08 8.38 5.19
CA PHE A 131 -8.53 8.56 5.19
C PHE A 131 -9.31 7.53 6.04
N PRO A 132 -8.87 6.24 6.12
CA PRO A 132 -9.55 5.25 6.93
C PRO A 132 -9.60 5.59 8.43
N ALA A 133 -8.66 6.40 8.91
CA ALA A 133 -8.65 6.86 10.29
C ALA A 133 -9.95 7.61 10.68
N ILE A 134 -10.57 8.31 9.74
CA ILE A 134 -11.85 9.00 9.94
C ILE A 134 -12.94 8.02 10.34
N PHE A 135 -13.05 6.90 9.64
CA PHE A 135 -14.03 5.86 9.94
C PHE A 135 -13.73 5.13 11.25
N LEU A 136 -12.44 4.87 11.52
CA LEU A 136 -12.02 4.26 12.79
C LEU A 136 -12.37 5.13 13.98
N LEU A 137 -12.13 6.44 13.90
CA LEU A 137 -12.45 7.42 14.95
C LEU A 137 -13.96 7.57 15.17
N ALA A 138 -14.75 7.37 14.11
CA ALA A 138 -16.20 7.48 14.20
C ALA A 138 -16.89 6.23 14.74
N SER A 139 -16.30 5.03 14.55
CA SER A 139 -17.00 3.76 14.78
C SER A 139 -16.35 2.85 15.79
N GLN A 140 -15.02 2.93 16.01
CA GLN A 140 -14.34 1.99 16.90
C GLN A 140 -14.20 2.54 18.32
N GLN A 141 -14.81 1.90 19.28
CA GLN A 141 -14.82 2.32 20.70
C GLN A 141 -13.42 2.54 21.30
N LYS A 142 -12.40 1.84 20.82
CA LYS A 142 -11.01 2.03 21.29
C LYS A 142 -10.46 3.43 21.05
N TYR A 143 -11.12 4.23 20.19
CA TYR A 143 -10.78 5.61 19.88
C TYR A 143 -11.78 6.62 20.42
N PHE A 144 -12.81 6.17 21.15
CA PHE A 144 -13.79 7.07 21.73
C PHE A 144 -13.17 7.85 22.89
N LEU A 145 -13.59 9.09 23.00
CA LEU A 145 -13.34 9.95 24.14
C LEU A 145 -14.33 9.64 25.26
N ALA A 146 -14.17 10.29 26.42
CA ALA A 146 -15.11 10.16 27.53
C ALA A 146 -16.56 10.51 27.16
N ASP A 147 -16.73 11.48 26.26
CA ASP A 147 -18.04 11.96 25.82
C ASP A 147 -18.56 11.24 24.55
N GLY A 148 -17.84 10.21 24.05
CA GLY A 148 -18.22 9.44 22.86
C GLY A 148 -17.20 9.52 21.73
N PRO A 149 -17.61 9.25 20.49
CA PRO A 149 -16.72 9.25 19.35
C PRO A 149 -16.16 10.65 19.08
N LEU A 150 -14.86 10.74 18.79
CA LEU A 150 -14.20 12.00 18.42
C LEU A 150 -14.80 12.62 17.14
N ILE A 151 -15.31 11.77 16.25
CA ILE A 151 -15.94 12.18 14.99
C ILE A 151 -17.35 11.57 14.93
N THR A 152 -18.35 12.42 14.79
CA THR A 152 -19.72 11.98 14.45
C THR A 152 -19.89 12.04 12.95
N LEU A 153 -19.90 10.88 12.30
CA LEU A 153 -19.92 10.76 10.85
C LEU A 153 -21.36 10.50 10.35
N THR A 154 -21.96 11.51 9.72
CA THR A 154 -23.24 11.36 9.01
C THR A 154 -22.99 10.99 7.55
N PRO A 155 -23.92 10.31 6.86
CA PRO A 155 -23.76 9.98 5.43
C PRO A 155 -23.53 11.22 4.54
N GLU A 156 -24.10 12.37 4.91
CA GLU A 156 -23.88 13.63 4.21
C GLU A 156 -22.45 14.13 4.39
N LEU A 157 -21.95 14.14 5.64
CA LEU A 157 -20.57 14.55 5.95
C LEU A 157 -19.56 13.61 5.30
N GLU A 158 -19.81 12.31 5.36
CA GLU A 158 -18.97 11.31 4.69
C GLU A 158 -18.84 11.58 3.19
N GLY A 159 -19.98 11.73 2.49
CA GLY A 159 -19.99 12.02 1.05
C GLY A 159 -19.25 13.32 0.71
N LYS A 160 -19.40 14.33 1.56
CA LYS A 160 -18.75 15.63 1.44
C LYS A 160 -17.23 15.51 1.62
N LEU A 161 -16.76 14.83 2.66
CA LEU A 161 -15.33 14.62 2.92
C LEU A 161 -14.68 13.77 1.81
N ALA A 162 -15.37 12.73 1.34
CA ALA A 162 -14.91 11.92 0.23
C ALA A 162 -14.72 12.75 -1.05
N PHE A 163 -15.74 13.56 -1.40
CA PHE A 163 -15.67 14.44 -2.57
C PHE A 163 -14.53 15.45 -2.47
N ILE A 164 -14.43 16.16 -1.34
CA ILE A 164 -13.35 17.12 -1.07
C ILE A 164 -11.99 16.43 -1.21
N GLY A 165 -11.81 15.30 -0.54
CA GLY A 165 -10.57 14.55 -0.56
C GLY A 165 -10.19 14.10 -1.98
N ILE A 166 -11.13 13.56 -2.75
CA ILE A 166 -10.88 13.11 -4.14
C ILE A 166 -10.45 14.28 -5.02
N VAL A 167 -11.23 15.35 -5.04
CA VAL A 167 -10.94 16.51 -5.90
C VAL A 167 -9.63 17.18 -5.49
N ALA A 168 -9.41 17.37 -4.19
CA ALA A 168 -8.16 17.93 -3.68
C ALA A 168 -6.94 17.04 -4.01
N SER A 169 -7.09 15.71 -3.90
CA SER A 169 -6.01 14.76 -4.24
C SER A 169 -5.65 14.78 -5.72
N MET A 170 -6.59 15.08 -6.62
CA MET A 170 -6.27 15.28 -8.04
C MET A 170 -5.32 16.45 -8.23
N PHE A 171 -5.64 17.63 -7.66
CA PHE A 171 -4.75 18.79 -7.74
C PHE A 171 -3.41 18.54 -7.07
N ALA A 172 -3.42 17.88 -5.91
CA ALA A 172 -2.21 17.53 -5.19
C ALA A 172 -1.34 16.53 -5.95
N GLY A 173 -1.95 15.54 -6.61
CA GLY A 173 -1.25 14.60 -7.48
C GLY A 173 -0.58 15.28 -8.67
N PHE A 174 -1.28 16.23 -9.31
CA PHE A 174 -0.67 17.05 -10.36
C PHE A 174 0.50 17.86 -9.83
N LEU A 175 0.36 18.46 -8.65
CA LEU A 175 1.42 19.21 -8.00
C LEU A 175 2.64 18.33 -7.70
N GLY A 176 2.41 17.09 -7.23
CA GLY A 176 3.46 16.12 -6.96
C GLY A 176 4.30 15.80 -8.21
N VAL A 177 3.63 15.52 -9.34
CA VAL A 177 4.31 15.32 -10.64
C VAL A 177 5.09 16.57 -11.04
N MET A 178 4.51 17.75 -10.91
CA MET A 178 5.15 19.01 -11.29
C MET A 178 6.38 19.32 -10.44
N TYR A 179 6.34 19.05 -9.14
CA TYR A 179 7.50 19.26 -8.28
C TYR A 179 8.66 18.34 -8.64
N PHE A 180 8.38 17.10 -9.01
CA PHE A 180 9.44 16.20 -9.46
C PHE A 180 10.18 16.74 -10.69
N ILE A 181 9.48 17.42 -11.60
CA ILE A 181 10.11 18.00 -12.81
C ILE A 181 11.25 18.96 -12.45
N ILE A 182 11.14 19.71 -11.34
CA ILE A 182 12.22 20.59 -10.86
C ILE A 182 13.47 19.78 -10.51
N PHE A 183 13.29 18.67 -9.80
CA PHE A 183 14.40 17.87 -9.29
C PHE A 183 14.91 16.82 -10.27
N ARG A 184 14.18 16.57 -11.35
CA ARG A 184 14.49 15.56 -12.34
C ARG A 184 15.93 15.67 -12.87
N ARG A 185 16.35 16.89 -13.23
CA ARG A 185 17.67 17.12 -13.77
C ARG A 185 18.76 16.75 -12.78
N VAL A 186 18.63 17.19 -11.53
CA VAL A 186 19.62 16.92 -10.49
C VAL A 186 19.76 15.42 -10.26
N TRP A 187 18.65 14.72 -10.01
CA TRP A 187 18.69 13.33 -9.52
C TRP A 187 18.69 12.26 -10.58
N LEU A 188 18.48 12.61 -11.83
CA LEU A 188 18.58 11.63 -12.92
C LEU A 188 19.76 11.90 -13.85
N VAL A 189 20.30 13.14 -13.85
CA VAL A 189 21.27 13.59 -14.82
C VAL A 189 22.57 14.04 -14.18
N GLU A 190 22.51 14.89 -13.15
CA GLU A 190 23.71 15.47 -12.50
C GLU A 190 24.23 14.60 -11.35
N ASP A 191 23.34 14.08 -10.49
CA ASP A 191 23.63 13.14 -9.40
C ASP A 191 22.63 11.97 -9.49
N PRO A 192 22.85 11.01 -10.41
CA PRO A 192 21.86 10.00 -10.73
C PRO A 192 21.64 9.02 -9.57
N LEU A 193 20.38 8.93 -9.14
CA LEU A 193 19.95 8.03 -8.08
C LEU A 193 19.96 6.57 -8.53
N PRO A 194 20.38 5.61 -7.68
CA PRO A 194 20.50 4.20 -8.03
C PRO A 194 19.16 3.53 -8.39
N LEU A 195 18.06 3.88 -7.71
CA LEU A 195 16.72 3.30 -7.92
C LEU A 195 16.71 1.76 -7.90
N PRO A 196 17.11 1.13 -6.79
CA PRO A 196 17.05 -0.32 -6.66
C PRO A 196 15.60 -0.78 -6.82
N GLY A 197 15.33 -1.81 -7.57
CA GLY A 197 13.97 -2.29 -7.88
C GLY A 197 13.48 -1.90 -9.29
N PHE A 198 14.02 -0.83 -9.90
CA PHE A 198 13.76 -0.50 -11.30
C PHE A 198 14.61 -1.32 -12.29
N GLU A 199 15.58 -2.06 -11.80
CA GLU A 199 16.46 -2.94 -12.58
C GLU A 199 15.68 -3.93 -13.45
N ALA A 200 14.64 -4.56 -12.88
CA ALA A 200 13.81 -5.51 -13.61
C ALA A 200 13.11 -4.85 -14.80
N THR A 201 12.72 -3.58 -14.67
CA THR A 201 12.07 -2.84 -15.74
C THR A 201 13.05 -2.44 -16.83
N LEU A 202 14.22 -1.97 -16.43
CA LEU A 202 15.29 -1.65 -17.39
C LEU A 202 15.65 -2.90 -18.20
N LYS A 203 15.72 -4.06 -17.56
CA LYS A 203 15.96 -5.34 -18.25
C LYS A 203 14.81 -5.74 -19.16
N MET A 204 13.57 -5.50 -18.77
CA MET A 204 12.43 -5.73 -19.67
C MET A 204 12.49 -4.84 -20.89
N LEU A 205 12.91 -3.58 -20.74
CA LEU A 205 13.07 -2.65 -21.84
C LEU A 205 14.23 -3.02 -22.75
N ASP A 206 15.32 -3.50 -22.16
CA ASP A 206 16.47 -4.03 -22.92
C ASP A 206 16.04 -5.22 -23.81
N ILE A 207 15.32 -6.15 -23.22
CA ILE A 207 14.79 -7.31 -23.94
C ILE A 207 13.79 -6.86 -25.02
N ALA A 208 12.94 -5.88 -24.74
CA ALA A 208 11.96 -5.37 -25.70
C ALA A 208 12.62 -4.68 -26.91
N SER A 209 13.82 -4.11 -26.75
CA SER A 209 14.56 -3.47 -27.83
C SER A 209 15.21 -4.46 -28.79
N ASP A 210 15.42 -5.69 -28.35
CA ASP A 210 16.09 -6.74 -29.12
C ASP A 210 15.05 -7.66 -29.78
N VAL A 211 14.55 -7.24 -30.93
CA VAL A 211 13.52 -7.93 -31.71
C VAL A 211 13.90 -9.37 -32.07
N ASN A 212 15.19 -9.70 -32.03
CA ASN A 212 15.70 -11.03 -32.43
C ASN A 212 15.71 -12.07 -31.30
N THR A 213 15.35 -11.71 -30.05
CA THR A 213 15.60 -12.56 -28.87
C THR A 213 14.39 -13.27 -28.27
N GLY A 214 13.23 -13.30 -28.93
CA GLY A 214 12.03 -13.92 -28.38
C GLY A 214 11.41 -13.13 -27.20
N ALA A 215 11.67 -11.85 -27.10
CA ALA A 215 11.17 -10.96 -26.04
C ALA A 215 9.64 -10.96 -25.95
N VAL A 216 8.96 -11.01 -27.07
CA VAL A 216 7.51 -11.07 -27.18
C VAL A 216 6.97 -12.37 -26.56
N ASP A 217 7.55 -13.51 -26.91
CA ASP A 217 7.13 -14.81 -26.37
C ASP A 217 7.34 -14.85 -24.86
N GLN A 218 8.45 -14.29 -24.38
CA GLN A 218 8.72 -14.23 -22.96
C GLN A 218 7.76 -13.30 -22.20
N ALA A 219 7.40 -12.17 -22.76
CA ALA A 219 6.37 -11.29 -22.19
C ALA A 219 5.02 -11.99 -22.13
N ARG A 220 4.65 -12.72 -23.17
CA ARG A 220 3.44 -13.56 -23.22
C ARG A 220 3.44 -14.64 -22.15
N ASP A 221 4.55 -15.35 -21.98
CA ASP A 221 4.67 -16.39 -20.95
C ASP A 221 4.67 -15.79 -19.53
N SER A 222 5.25 -14.63 -19.34
CA SER A 222 5.19 -13.89 -18.08
C SER A 222 3.77 -13.45 -17.72
N LEU A 223 3.00 -12.94 -18.68
CA LEU A 223 1.58 -12.61 -18.50
C LEU A 223 0.73 -13.84 -18.20
N LYS A 224 0.96 -14.97 -18.89
CA LYS A 224 0.30 -16.23 -18.56
C LYS A 224 0.63 -16.66 -17.13
N THR A 225 1.89 -16.53 -16.73
CA THR A 225 2.34 -16.88 -15.37
C THR A 225 1.60 -16.06 -14.32
N ILE A 226 1.52 -14.73 -14.47
CA ILE A 226 0.75 -13.86 -13.55
C ILE A 226 -0.72 -14.31 -13.52
N GLY A 227 -1.35 -14.49 -14.68
CA GLY A 227 -2.76 -14.86 -14.77
C GLY A 227 -3.06 -16.21 -14.12
N VAL A 228 -2.23 -17.21 -14.37
CA VAL A 228 -2.36 -18.54 -13.78
C VAL A 228 -2.21 -18.49 -12.27
N TRP A 229 -1.18 -17.84 -11.75
CA TRP A 229 -0.97 -17.75 -10.30
C TRP A 229 -2.01 -16.88 -9.60
N THR A 230 -2.50 -15.81 -10.24
CA THR A 230 -3.65 -15.04 -9.75
C THR A 230 -4.87 -15.95 -9.59
N GLY A 231 -5.22 -16.68 -10.64
CA GLY A 231 -6.38 -17.59 -10.60
C GLY A 231 -6.21 -18.73 -9.60
N LEU A 232 -5.04 -19.37 -9.55
CA LEU A 232 -4.74 -20.41 -8.56
C LEU A 232 -4.84 -19.90 -7.12
N THR A 233 -4.34 -18.69 -6.86
CA THR A 233 -4.41 -18.07 -5.52
C THR A 233 -5.86 -17.79 -5.14
N MET A 234 -6.66 -17.21 -6.04
CA MET A 234 -8.08 -16.96 -5.77
C MET A 234 -8.84 -18.24 -5.49
N VAL A 235 -8.62 -19.30 -6.28
CA VAL A 235 -9.26 -20.60 -6.06
C VAL A 235 -8.81 -21.24 -4.75
N ALA A 236 -7.52 -21.18 -4.44
CA ALA A 236 -6.99 -21.72 -3.20
C ALA A 236 -7.57 -21.01 -1.97
N LEU A 237 -7.61 -19.69 -1.97
CA LEU A 237 -8.20 -18.90 -0.88
C LEU A 237 -9.72 -19.11 -0.78
N PHE A 238 -10.41 -19.21 -1.93
CA PHE A 238 -11.82 -19.56 -1.91
C PHE A 238 -12.08 -20.92 -1.23
N ILE A 239 -11.28 -21.93 -1.52
CA ILE A 239 -11.40 -23.25 -0.88
C ILE A 239 -11.08 -23.18 0.61
N ILE A 240 -10.06 -22.39 1.00
CA ILE A 240 -9.57 -22.32 2.37
C ILE A 240 -10.48 -21.47 3.26
N GLU A 241 -10.89 -20.29 2.79
CA GLU A 241 -11.55 -19.28 3.63
C GLU A 241 -13.07 -19.21 3.44
N TYR A 242 -13.60 -19.79 2.36
CA TYR A 242 -15.04 -19.69 2.10
C TYR A 242 -15.81 -20.77 2.87
N PRO A 243 -17.00 -20.47 3.42
CA PRO A 243 -17.79 -21.43 4.19
C PRO A 243 -18.47 -22.47 3.30
N ILE A 244 -17.67 -23.39 2.74
CA ILE A 244 -18.11 -24.48 1.84
C ILE A 244 -18.30 -25.80 2.56
N VAL A 245 -17.67 -25.97 3.74
CA VAL A 245 -17.75 -27.22 4.52
C VAL A 245 -19.04 -27.23 5.32
N TRP A 246 -19.77 -28.34 5.22
CA TRP A 246 -21.01 -28.55 5.93
C TRP A 246 -20.72 -29.29 7.23
N MET A 247 -20.83 -28.64 8.37
CA MET A 247 -20.70 -29.25 9.66
C MET A 247 -22.08 -29.51 10.28
N GLN A 248 -22.28 -30.73 10.69
CA GLN A 248 -23.49 -31.17 11.41
C GLN A 248 -23.08 -31.66 12.81
N ASN A 249 -23.20 -30.78 13.78
CA ASN A 249 -23.14 -31.14 15.19
C ASN A 249 -24.53 -31.47 15.69
N SER A 250 -24.62 -32.21 16.82
CA SER A 250 -25.89 -32.67 17.41
C SER A 250 -26.89 -31.55 17.73
N TRP A 251 -26.43 -30.27 17.70
CA TRP A 251 -27.21 -29.11 18.10
C TRP A 251 -27.31 -28.02 17.01
N GLU A 252 -26.44 -28.04 16.00
CA GLU A 252 -26.36 -26.97 15.03
C GLU A 252 -25.86 -27.48 13.67
N GLN A 253 -26.57 -27.07 12.60
CA GLN A 253 -26.10 -27.28 11.22
C GLN A 253 -25.56 -25.93 10.71
N ARG A 254 -24.24 -25.83 10.53
CA ARG A 254 -23.62 -24.64 10.00
C ARG A 254 -22.64 -24.94 8.89
N ARG A 255 -22.47 -24.00 7.98
CA ARG A 255 -21.38 -24.05 7.03
C ARG A 255 -20.19 -23.28 7.58
N ILE A 256 -19.03 -23.90 7.50
CA ILE A 256 -17.76 -23.32 7.95
C ILE A 256 -16.73 -23.37 6.83
N SER A 257 -15.69 -22.56 6.93
CA SER A 257 -14.55 -22.63 6.02
C SER A 257 -13.75 -23.91 6.27
N LEU A 258 -12.94 -24.32 5.28
CA LEU A 258 -12.02 -25.43 5.45
C LEU A 258 -10.99 -25.14 6.56
N ALA A 259 -10.56 -23.88 6.65
CA ALA A 259 -9.66 -23.43 7.71
C ALA A 259 -10.29 -23.61 9.09
N ASP A 260 -11.54 -23.16 9.27
CA ASP A 260 -12.26 -23.31 10.54
C ASP A 260 -12.50 -24.78 10.87
N TRP A 261 -12.84 -25.61 9.86
CA TRP A 261 -13.03 -27.04 10.04
C TRP A 261 -11.76 -27.76 10.50
N ILE A 262 -10.62 -27.45 9.88
CA ILE A 262 -9.32 -27.99 10.32
C ILE A 262 -9.02 -27.51 11.74
N ALA A 263 -9.33 -26.26 12.03
CA ALA A 263 -9.16 -25.65 13.31
C ALA A 263 -9.94 -26.37 14.42
N GLU A 264 -11.19 -26.67 14.16
CA GLU A 264 -12.08 -27.30 15.14
C GLU A 264 -11.88 -28.82 15.26
N THR A 265 -11.33 -29.48 14.23
CA THR A 265 -11.21 -30.96 14.18
C THR A 265 -9.84 -31.49 14.54
N VAL A 266 -8.78 -30.72 14.34
CA VAL A 266 -7.41 -31.20 14.58
C VAL A 266 -6.83 -30.57 15.84
N HIS A 267 -6.94 -31.30 16.95
CA HIS A 267 -6.35 -30.93 18.23
C HIS A 267 -5.16 -31.84 18.57
N PHE A 268 -4.09 -31.26 19.08
CA PHE A 268 -2.94 -31.99 19.61
C PHE A 268 -2.98 -32.01 21.15
N GLY A 269 -3.42 -33.15 21.72
CA GLY A 269 -3.43 -33.39 23.17
C GLY A 269 -4.69 -32.93 23.90
N ASP A 270 -4.90 -33.49 25.10
CA ASP A 270 -5.98 -33.09 26.02
C ASP A 270 -5.63 -31.70 26.61
N GLY A 271 -6.13 -30.66 26.02
CA GLY A 271 -5.89 -29.28 26.45
C GLY A 271 -5.53 -28.27 25.38
N GLY A 272 -5.73 -28.65 24.10
CA GLY A 272 -6.01 -27.61 23.16
C GLY A 272 -4.87 -27.01 22.35
N PHE A 273 -3.81 -27.75 21.99
CA PHE A 273 -2.97 -27.31 20.88
C PHE A 273 -3.62 -27.67 19.56
N GLY A 274 -4.42 -26.77 19.02
CA GLY A 274 -5.03 -26.96 17.70
C GLY A 274 -4.09 -26.49 16.59
N LEU A 275 -4.15 -27.11 15.41
CA LEU A 275 -3.55 -26.53 14.19
C LEU A 275 -4.08 -25.14 13.90
N ALA A 276 -5.26 -24.78 14.40
CA ALA A 276 -5.82 -23.46 14.35
C ALA A 276 -4.95 -22.37 14.95
N SER A 277 -4.33 -22.65 16.08
CA SER A 277 -3.44 -21.70 16.73
C SER A 277 -2.12 -21.52 15.97
N ILE A 278 -1.72 -22.51 15.15
CA ILE A 278 -0.52 -22.42 14.30
C ILE A 278 -0.86 -21.89 12.91
N PHE A 279 -1.97 -22.32 12.31
CA PHE A 279 -2.34 -22.00 10.95
C PHE A 279 -3.57 -21.11 10.86
N SER A 280 -3.94 -20.42 11.94
CA SER A 280 -5.07 -19.53 11.85
C SER A 280 -4.79 -18.50 10.76
N SER A 281 -5.64 -18.50 9.76
CA SER A 281 -5.80 -17.35 8.91
C SER A 281 -6.33 -16.23 9.82
N SER A 282 -5.48 -15.45 10.48
CA SER A 282 -5.77 -14.16 11.11
C SER A 282 -7.23 -13.89 11.56
N LYS A 283 -8.03 -14.92 11.84
CA LYS A 283 -9.38 -14.72 12.36
C LYS A 283 -9.30 -14.44 13.84
N PHE A 284 -9.06 -13.19 14.14
CA PHE A 284 -9.41 -12.67 15.43
C PHE A 284 -10.93 -12.77 15.57
N HIS A 285 -11.42 -13.57 16.49
CA HIS A 285 -12.82 -13.51 16.84
C HIS A 285 -13.07 -12.17 17.53
N GLN A 286 -13.83 -11.31 16.89
CA GLN A 286 -14.47 -10.21 17.62
C GLN A 286 -15.64 -10.83 18.37
N PRO A 287 -15.71 -10.76 19.70
CA PRO A 287 -16.90 -11.16 20.38
C PRO A 287 -18.03 -10.25 19.91
N SER A 288 -18.95 -10.82 19.17
CA SER A 288 -20.22 -10.20 18.94
C SER A 288 -20.96 -10.21 20.27
N GLY A 289 -21.24 -9.07 20.84
CA GLY A 289 -22.01 -8.98 22.08
C GLY A 289 -22.13 -7.54 22.54
N ILE A 290 -23.08 -7.33 23.41
CA ILE A 290 -23.34 -6.05 24.05
C ILE A 290 -22.82 -6.16 25.49
N TRP A 291 -22.23 -5.10 26.02
CA TRP A 291 -21.87 -5.01 27.40
C TRP A 291 -23.14 -5.06 28.26
N THR A 292 -23.20 -5.98 29.22
CA THR A 292 -24.32 -6.05 30.18
C THR A 292 -24.13 -5.04 31.31
N GLU A 293 -25.22 -4.66 31.97
CA GLU A 293 -25.15 -3.81 33.16
C GLU A 293 -24.25 -4.38 34.26
N ALA A 294 -24.30 -5.71 34.48
CA ALA A 294 -23.43 -6.37 35.46
C ALA A 294 -21.94 -6.28 35.10
N GLN A 295 -21.61 -6.36 33.83
CA GLN A 295 -20.23 -6.22 33.34
C GLN A 295 -19.76 -4.76 33.44
N SER A 296 -20.66 -3.83 33.15
CA SER A 296 -20.40 -2.38 33.30
C SER A 296 -20.16 -2.01 34.75
N GLU A 297 -21.01 -2.53 35.66
CA GLU A 297 -20.86 -2.30 37.10
C GLU A 297 -19.57 -2.92 37.64
N GLN A 298 -19.21 -4.10 37.19
CA GLN A 298 -17.96 -4.77 37.59
C GLN A 298 -16.71 -3.99 37.16
N LEU A 299 -16.71 -3.40 35.97
CA LEU A 299 -15.57 -2.64 35.44
C LEU A 299 -15.47 -1.23 36.00
N TYR A 300 -16.57 -0.53 36.08
CA TYR A 300 -16.61 0.89 36.36
C TYR A 300 -17.34 1.28 37.65
N GLY A 301 -17.91 0.28 38.36
CA GLY A 301 -18.76 0.55 39.53
C GLY A 301 -20.08 1.28 39.19
N ASN A 302 -20.39 1.33 37.88
CA ASN A 302 -21.61 1.96 37.36
C ASN A 302 -22.24 1.02 36.30
N PRO A 303 -23.46 0.51 36.53
CA PRO A 303 -24.11 -0.42 35.60
C PRO A 303 -24.41 0.21 34.24
N GLU A 304 -24.55 1.52 34.13
CA GLU A 304 -24.92 2.20 32.90
C GLU A 304 -23.70 2.71 32.08
N ALA A 305 -22.48 2.67 32.60
CA ALA A 305 -21.31 3.32 32.00
C ALA A 305 -21.04 2.86 30.56
N ILE A 306 -21.14 1.56 30.29
CA ILE A 306 -20.95 0.96 28.96
C ILE A 306 -22.04 -0.02 28.57
N ALA A 307 -23.07 -0.22 29.41
CA ALA A 307 -24.16 -1.13 29.12
C ALA A 307 -24.86 -0.75 27.81
N GLY A 308 -25.20 -1.75 27.02
CA GLY A 308 -25.80 -1.54 25.70
C GLY A 308 -24.82 -1.22 24.58
N GLN A 309 -23.55 -0.93 24.88
CA GLN A 309 -22.53 -0.70 23.85
C GLN A 309 -22.00 -2.03 23.28
N SER A 310 -21.67 -2.04 21.99
CA SER A 310 -21.05 -3.20 21.34
C SER A 310 -19.68 -3.50 21.94
N LYS A 311 -19.39 -4.75 22.23
CA LYS A 311 -18.04 -5.22 22.58
C LYS A 311 -17.17 -5.20 21.32
N SER A 312 -16.21 -4.28 21.25
CA SER A 312 -15.27 -4.20 20.12
C SER A 312 -13.85 -4.50 20.57
N TYR A 313 -13.58 -5.72 20.99
CA TYR A 313 -12.22 -6.17 21.18
C TYR A 313 -11.94 -7.44 20.39
N THR A 314 -10.72 -7.57 19.92
CA THR A 314 -10.23 -8.68 19.15
C THR A 314 -9.50 -9.63 20.09
N TYR A 315 -9.87 -10.91 20.14
CA TYR A 315 -9.18 -11.92 20.93
C TYR A 315 -8.92 -13.20 20.13
N PHE A 316 -7.99 -14.00 20.59
CA PHE A 316 -7.73 -15.32 20.00
C PHE A 316 -8.75 -16.34 20.50
N VAL A 317 -9.21 -17.21 19.61
CA VAL A 317 -10.25 -18.19 19.91
C VAL A 317 -9.85 -19.17 21.02
N ASP A 318 -8.53 -19.44 21.15
CA ASP A 318 -7.99 -20.38 22.14
C ASP A 318 -6.91 -19.67 22.98
N GLY A 319 -7.33 -18.71 23.80
CA GLY A 319 -6.43 -17.99 24.71
C GLY A 319 -5.81 -18.85 25.82
N GLU A 320 -6.18 -20.11 25.94
CA GLU A 320 -5.67 -21.01 26.98
C GLU A 320 -4.32 -21.65 26.61
N TRP A 321 -3.98 -21.74 25.34
CA TRP A 321 -2.74 -22.37 24.93
C TRP A 321 -1.71 -21.37 24.41
N ASN A 322 -0.70 -21.16 25.20
CA ASN A 322 0.46 -20.37 24.83
C ASN A 322 1.72 -21.02 25.41
N PRO A 323 2.64 -21.58 24.58
CA PRO A 323 3.86 -22.19 25.09
C PRO A 323 4.80 -21.20 25.77
N PHE A 324 4.64 -19.91 25.43
CA PHE A 324 5.36 -18.79 26.03
C PHE A 324 4.29 -17.88 26.66
N ALA A 325 4.24 -17.83 27.98
CA ALA A 325 3.26 -17.04 28.71
C ALA A 325 3.08 -15.65 28.08
N TYR A 326 1.83 -15.32 27.74
CA TYR A 326 1.45 -14.03 27.17
C TYR A 326 2.06 -13.64 25.82
N THR A 327 2.44 -14.61 24.99
CA THR A 327 2.84 -14.34 23.62
C THR A 327 1.88 -14.99 22.61
N TYR A 328 2.12 -14.78 21.34
CA TYR A 328 1.34 -15.37 20.26
C TYR A 328 2.25 -15.91 19.15
N VAL A 329 2.03 -17.14 18.77
CA VAL A 329 2.78 -17.82 17.71
C VAL A 329 1.80 -18.35 16.67
N GLY A 330 2.05 -18.06 15.40
CA GLY A 330 1.24 -18.56 14.31
C GLY A 330 1.88 -18.32 12.95
N LEU A 331 1.25 -18.88 11.92
CA LEU A 331 1.63 -18.70 10.52
C LEU A 331 0.35 -18.51 9.70
N ALA A 332 0.12 -17.29 9.23
CA ALA A 332 -1.00 -17.03 8.34
C ALA A 332 -0.77 -17.68 6.96
N LEU A 333 -1.78 -18.35 6.45
CA LEU A 333 -1.78 -18.89 5.09
C LEU A 333 -2.10 -17.77 4.08
N SER A 334 -1.23 -16.75 4.03
CA SER A 334 -1.38 -15.61 3.14
C SER A 334 -0.33 -15.66 2.03
N PRO A 335 -0.73 -15.96 0.79
CA PRO A 335 0.17 -15.95 -0.36
C PRO A 335 0.79 -14.57 -0.61
N SER A 336 0.07 -13.48 -0.34
CA SER A 336 0.59 -12.13 -0.51
C SER A 336 1.70 -11.81 0.48
N MET A 337 1.62 -12.25 1.74
CA MET A 337 2.67 -12.06 2.73
C MET A 337 3.96 -12.78 2.32
N PHE A 338 3.84 -14.01 1.84
CA PHE A 338 4.97 -14.76 1.29
C PHE A 338 5.57 -14.04 0.07
N ALA A 339 4.74 -13.57 -0.86
CA ALA A 339 5.17 -12.84 -2.05
C ALA A 339 5.90 -11.54 -1.71
N ILE A 340 5.41 -10.80 -0.72
CA ILE A 340 6.07 -9.58 -0.23
C ILE A 340 7.43 -9.90 0.37
N GLY A 341 7.53 -10.96 1.17
CA GLY A 341 8.83 -11.45 1.66
C GLY A 341 9.78 -11.81 0.53
N TRP A 342 9.27 -12.43 -0.53
CA TRP A 342 10.03 -12.72 -1.74
C TRP A 342 10.57 -11.45 -2.42
N PHE A 343 9.79 -10.37 -2.48
CA PHE A 343 10.27 -9.08 -3.01
C PHE A 343 11.30 -8.40 -2.09
N MET A 344 11.11 -8.48 -0.77
CA MET A 344 11.92 -7.76 0.22
C MET A 344 13.32 -8.34 0.44
N LYS A 345 13.58 -9.58 0.09
CA LYS A 345 14.77 -10.35 0.51
C LYS A 345 14.83 -10.61 2.03
N SER A 346 15.72 -11.52 2.43
CA SER A 346 15.79 -11.96 3.82
C SER A 346 16.19 -10.84 4.79
N ARG A 347 17.07 -9.93 4.40
CA ARG A 347 17.55 -8.86 5.30
C ARG A 347 16.41 -7.99 5.83
N VAL A 348 15.54 -7.52 4.96
CA VAL A 348 14.39 -6.68 5.35
C VAL A 348 13.36 -7.51 6.10
N ALA A 349 13.04 -8.72 5.60
CA ALA A 349 12.12 -9.64 6.24
C ALA A 349 12.56 -10.01 7.67
N TRP A 350 13.88 -10.21 7.91
CA TRP A 350 14.43 -10.41 9.25
C TRP A 350 14.21 -9.20 10.16
N LEU A 351 14.42 -7.99 9.68
CA LEU A 351 14.22 -6.77 10.48
C LEU A 351 12.75 -6.56 10.87
N VAL A 352 11.83 -6.82 9.96
CA VAL A 352 10.39 -6.83 10.26
C VAL A 352 10.10 -7.87 11.35
N ASN A 353 10.59 -9.11 11.19
CA ASN A 353 10.35 -10.15 12.20
C ASN A 353 11.05 -9.85 13.55
N MET A 354 12.19 -9.21 13.54
CA MET A 354 12.84 -8.76 14.78
C MET A 354 11.96 -7.75 15.54
N GLY A 355 11.32 -6.84 14.84
CA GLY A 355 10.32 -5.95 15.44
C GLY A 355 9.18 -6.73 16.08
N THR A 356 8.62 -7.71 15.36
CA THR A 356 7.56 -8.59 15.89
C THR A 356 8.02 -9.39 17.10
N ILE A 357 9.22 -9.95 17.07
CA ILE A 357 9.80 -10.69 18.20
C ILE A 357 9.94 -9.77 19.41
N VAL A 358 10.47 -8.57 19.23
CA VAL A 358 10.60 -7.59 20.33
C VAL A 358 9.22 -7.24 20.89
N GLY A 359 8.24 -6.99 20.04
CA GLY A 359 6.87 -6.68 20.46
C GLY A 359 6.24 -7.82 21.25
N TRP A 360 6.13 -8.99 20.64
CA TRP A 360 5.32 -10.09 21.14
C TRP A 360 6.03 -11.01 22.17
N PHE A 361 7.34 -11.19 22.06
CA PHE A 361 8.08 -12.10 22.96
C PHE A 361 8.75 -11.37 24.13
N PHE A 362 8.91 -10.04 24.05
CA PHE A 362 9.51 -9.25 25.13
C PHE A 362 8.54 -8.22 25.69
N LEU A 363 8.04 -7.28 24.88
CA LEU A 363 7.28 -6.14 25.40
C LEU A 363 5.89 -6.54 25.87
N VAL A 364 5.17 -7.40 25.18
CA VAL A 364 3.85 -7.89 25.61
C VAL A 364 3.94 -8.64 26.94
N PRO A 365 4.79 -9.68 27.08
CA PRO A 365 4.95 -10.36 28.36
C PRO A 365 5.38 -9.43 29.51
N LEU A 366 6.27 -8.47 29.24
CA LEU A 366 6.68 -7.48 30.26
C LEU A 366 5.50 -6.57 30.67
N ALA A 367 4.72 -6.09 29.70
CA ALA A 367 3.56 -5.23 29.99
C ALA A 367 2.52 -5.96 30.85
N VAL A 368 2.28 -7.26 30.60
CA VAL A 368 1.40 -8.08 31.43
C VAL A 368 2.03 -8.38 32.80
N ALA A 369 3.32 -8.74 32.86
CA ALA A 369 4.01 -9.05 34.11
C ALA A 369 4.10 -7.86 35.08
N PHE A 370 4.24 -6.66 34.54
CA PHE A 370 4.26 -5.41 35.31
C PHE A 370 2.88 -4.80 35.50
N ASP A 371 1.82 -5.44 35.02
CA ASP A 371 0.44 -4.95 35.08
C ASP A 371 0.33 -3.46 34.69
N VAL A 372 0.88 -3.13 33.51
CA VAL A 372 1.04 -1.74 33.07
C VAL A 372 -0.31 -1.05 33.05
N PRO A 373 -0.46 0.08 33.75
CA PRO A 373 -1.73 0.81 33.73
C PRO A 373 -1.98 1.45 32.37
N ILE A 374 -3.17 1.23 31.82
CA ILE A 374 -3.64 1.79 30.56
C ILE A 374 -4.71 2.83 30.80
N TYR A 375 -4.73 3.89 29.98
CA TYR A 375 -5.77 4.90 30.07
C TYR A 375 -7.12 4.36 29.64
N ASP A 376 -8.12 4.55 30.50
CA ASP A 376 -9.52 4.22 30.24
C ASP A 376 -10.31 5.51 30.09
N ALA A 377 -10.90 5.72 28.90
CA ALA A 377 -11.64 6.93 28.58
C ALA A 377 -12.95 7.07 29.38
N VAL A 378 -13.56 5.94 29.75
CA VAL A 378 -14.81 5.94 30.52
C VAL A 378 -14.55 6.28 31.99
N ALA A 379 -13.52 5.66 32.56
CA ALA A 379 -13.11 5.96 33.92
C ALA A 379 -12.32 7.26 34.06
N GLN A 380 -11.90 7.89 32.96
CA GLN A 380 -11.02 9.07 32.91
C GLN A 380 -9.73 8.91 33.74
N THR A 381 -9.26 7.70 33.92
CA THR A 381 -8.09 7.38 34.75
C THR A 381 -7.33 6.18 34.14
N LYS A 382 -6.12 5.95 34.67
CA LYS A 382 -5.36 4.78 34.31
C LYS A 382 -5.75 3.61 35.18
N LEU A 383 -6.15 2.49 34.55
CA LEU A 383 -6.50 1.23 35.20
C LEU A 383 -5.45 0.18 34.89
N PRO A 384 -5.09 -0.70 35.86
CA PRO A 384 -4.21 -1.83 35.62
C PRO A 384 -4.77 -2.76 34.52
N LEU A 385 -3.92 -3.40 33.72
CA LEU A 385 -4.35 -4.36 32.70
C LEU A 385 -5.19 -5.50 33.30
N SER A 386 -4.85 -5.95 34.50
CA SER A 386 -5.56 -7.03 35.21
C SER A 386 -7.03 -6.71 35.50
N THR A 387 -7.40 -5.44 35.55
CA THR A 387 -8.81 -5.02 35.74
C THR A 387 -9.72 -5.56 34.64
N TYR A 388 -9.21 -5.64 33.40
CA TYR A 388 -10.00 -6.04 32.24
C TYR A 388 -10.07 -7.58 32.03
N ALA A 389 -9.31 -8.34 32.78
CA ALA A 389 -9.29 -9.81 32.67
C ALA A 389 -10.16 -10.49 33.71
N GLN A 390 -10.80 -9.73 34.61
CA GLN A 390 -11.55 -10.31 35.72
C GLN A 390 -12.99 -10.65 35.31
N GLY A 391 -13.48 -11.81 35.80
CA GLY A 391 -14.86 -12.24 35.67
C GLY A 391 -15.26 -12.65 34.23
N GLU A 392 -16.53 -12.46 33.88
CA GLU A 392 -17.08 -12.76 32.55
C GLU A 392 -16.59 -11.85 31.42
N ILE A 393 -15.81 -10.82 31.75
CA ILE A 393 -15.26 -9.85 30.81
C ILE A 393 -14.16 -10.45 29.97
N GLY A 394 -13.34 -11.34 30.55
CA GLY A 394 -12.45 -12.30 29.89
C GLY A 394 -11.62 -11.84 28.70
N GLN A 395 -11.08 -10.61 28.72
CA GLN A 395 -10.17 -10.20 27.67
C GLN A 395 -8.79 -10.85 27.85
N PRO A 396 -8.21 -11.44 26.80
CA PRO A 396 -6.83 -11.95 26.89
C PRO A 396 -5.87 -10.78 27.18
N LEU A 397 -5.18 -10.84 28.30
CA LEU A 397 -4.26 -9.76 28.75
C LEU A 397 -3.19 -9.42 27.71
N GLN A 398 -2.67 -10.42 27.02
CA GLN A 398 -1.67 -10.23 25.98
C GLN A 398 -2.18 -9.37 24.80
N MET A 399 -3.45 -9.56 24.40
CA MET A 399 -4.06 -8.76 23.34
C MET A 399 -4.32 -7.32 23.79
N LEU A 400 -4.79 -7.16 25.02
CA LEU A 400 -5.02 -5.86 25.59
C LEU A 400 -3.69 -5.10 25.75
N ALA A 401 -2.65 -5.74 26.30
CA ALA A 401 -1.32 -5.19 26.39
C ALA A 401 -0.80 -4.78 25.01
N PHE A 402 -0.92 -5.66 24.01
CA PHE A 402 -0.52 -5.36 22.66
C PHE A 402 -1.27 -4.15 22.10
N SER A 403 -2.60 -4.15 22.16
CA SER A 403 -3.43 -3.13 21.52
C SER A 403 -3.31 -1.74 22.17
N LYS A 404 -3.12 -1.69 23.48
CA LYS A 404 -3.12 -0.42 24.26
C LYS A 404 -1.71 0.12 24.53
N THR A 405 -0.67 -0.73 24.62
CA THR A 405 0.69 -0.30 24.94
C THR A 405 1.66 -0.51 23.80
N ILE A 406 1.83 -1.76 23.34
CA ILE A 406 2.88 -2.08 22.37
C ILE A 406 2.60 -1.49 21.00
N ARG A 407 1.35 -1.42 20.56
CA ARG A 407 0.98 -0.72 19.32
C ARG A 407 1.39 0.76 19.36
N THR A 408 1.24 1.43 20.49
CA THR A 408 1.67 2.84 20.65
C THR A 408 3.18 2.97 20.53
N ILE A 409 3.93 2.05 21.15
CA ILE A 409 5.40 2.00 21.00
C ILE A 409 5.78 1.70 19.54
N ALA A 410 5.11 0.75 18.88
CA ALA A 410 5.36 0.39 17.49
C ALA A 410 5.10 1.57 16.53
N ILE A 411 4.01 2.31 16.74
CA ILE A 411 3.70 3.53 16.02
C ILE A 411 4.82 4.56 16.22
N GLY A 412 5.25 4.76 17.46
CA GLY A 412 6.40 5.61 17.77
C GLY A 412 7.65 5.16 17.01
N ALA A 413 7.91 3.84 16.94
CA ALA A 413 9.08 3.31 16.23
C ALA A 413 9.00 3.52 14.71
N ILE A 414 7.83 3.36 14.10
CA ILE A 414 7.61 3.68 12.67
C ILE A 414 7.97 5.15 12.41
N VAL A 415 7.42 6.04 13.23
CA VAL A 415 7.61 7.50 13.09
C VAL A 415 9.05 7.88 13.39
N GLY A 416 9.64 7.35 14.46
CA GLY A 416 11.02 7.62 14.86
C GLY A 416 12.04 7.19 13.82
N GLY A 417 11.84 6.01 13.20
CA GLY A 417 12.64 5.55 12.07
C GLY A 417 12.54 6.51 10.89
N GLY A 418 11.31 6.90 10.50
CA GLY A 418 11.07 7.86 9.43
C GLY A 418 11.70 9.23 9.70
N PHE A 419 11.51 9.77 10.89
CA PHE A 419 12.11 11.06 11.29
C PHE A 419 13.63 11.06 11.29
N TYR A 420 14.23 10.01 11.85
CA TYR A 420 15.70 9.91 11.87
C TYR A 420 16.25 9.74 10.45
N GLY A 421 15.66 8.88 9.64
CA GLY A 421 16.05 8.71 8.23
C GLY A 421 16.03 10.03 7.46
N LEU A 422 14.95 10.82 7.64
CA LEU A 422 14.86 12.16 7.07
C LEU A 422 15.91 13.12 7.65
N ALA A 423 16.07 13.16 8.98
CA ALA A 423 17.05 14.03 9.62
C ALA A 423 18.49 13.69 9.22
N ALA A 424 18.81 12.40 9.01
CA ALA A 424 20.13 11.98 8.55
C ALA A 424 20.49 12.56 7.16
N MET A 425 19.47 12.88 6.37
CA MET A 425 19.63 13.49 5.03
C MET A 425 19.70 15.03 5.06
N TYR A 426 19.92 15.66 6.23
CA TYR A 426 19.92 17.12 6.37
C TYR A 426 20.89 17.83 5.41
N LYS A 427 22.05 17.23 5.09
CA LYS A 427 23.01 17.79 4.13
C LYS A 427 22.41 17.90 2.73
N THR A 428 21.63 16.90 2.33
CA THR A 428 20.90 16.90 1.08
C THR A 428 19.88 18.03 1.05
N PHE A 429 19.18 18.28 2.15
CA PHE A 429 18.29 19.43 2.25
C PHE A 429 19.03 20.75 2.03
N LEU A 430 20.17 20.90 2.70
CA LEU A 430 20.96 22.12 2.57
C LEU A 430 21.42 22.34 1.14
N THR A 431 21.84 21.28 0.43
CA THR A 431 22.21 21.35 -0.98
C THR A 431 21.01 21.73 -1.86
N ILE A 432 19.87 21.06 -1.67
CA ILE A 432 18.63 21.38 -2.41
C ILE A 432 18.21 22.83 -2.21
N PHE A 433 18.22 23.33 -0.97
CA PHE A 433 17.90 24.72 -0.68
C PHE A 433 18.91 25.69 -1.30
N ALA A 434 20.21 25.36 -1.28
CA ALA A 434 21.24 26.15 -1.93
C ALA A 434 21.03 26.19 -3.45
N ASP A 435 20.73 25.05 -4.08
CA ASP A 435 20.51 24.94 -5.52
C ASP A 435 19.24 25.69 -5.95
N ILE A 436 18.15 25.57 -5.18
CA ILE A 436 16.95 26.36 -5.39
C ILE A 436 17.24 27.85 -5.22
N GLY A 437 17.98 28.24 -4.17
CA GLY A 437 18.37 29.61 -3.93
C GLY A 437 19.23 30.17 -5.05
N ALA A 438 20.17 29.37 -5.59
CA ALA A 438 21.01 29.73 -6.73
C ALA A 438 20.18 29.85 -8.02
N ALA A 439 19.24 28.95 -8.25
CA ALA A 439 18.32 29.01 -9.39
C ALA A 439 17.44 30.27 -9.36
N PHE A 440 16.94 30.67 -8.19
CA PHE A 440 16.19 31.91 -8.02
C PHE A 440 17.05 33.17 -8.19
N LYS A 441 18.35 33.12 -7.87
CA LYS A 441 19.28 34.26 -8.03
C LYS A 441 19.87 34.36 -9.43
N GLY A 442 19.63 33.38 -10.30
CA GLY A 442 20.27 33.33 -11.63
C GLY A 442 21.77 33.05 -11.59
N GLU A 443 22.31 32.64 -10.43
CA GLU A 443 23.72 32.33 -10.21
C GLU A 443 24.09 30.87 -10.46
N GLY A 444 23.10 30.04 -10.78
CA GLY A 444 23.33 28.63 -11.13
C GLY A 444 24.15 28.50 -12.41
N SER A 445 25.20 27.70 -12.33
CA SER A 445 26.08 27.38 -13.44
C SER A 445 25.31 27.17 -14.73
N ALA A 446 25.72 27.92 -15.71
CA ALA A 446 25.50 27.75 -17.14
C ALA A 446 24.27 26.96 -17.55
N GLU A 447 23.33 27.65 -18.13
CA GLU A 447 22.32 27.05 -18.98
C GLU A 447 21.29 26.18 -18.29
N TYR A 448 20.55 26.73 -17.35
CA TYR A 448 19.21 26.28 -17.07
C TYR A 448 18.39 26.54 -18.34
N PHE A 449 18.43 25.58 -19.26
CA PHE A 449 17.59 25.65 -20.44
C PHE A 449 16.15 25.57 -19.98
N GLU A 450 15.39 26.65 -20.20
CA GLU A 450 13.95 26.58 -20.15
C GLU A 450 13.53 25.34 -20.96
N GLY A 451 12.80 24.40 -20.32
CA GLY A 451 12.33 23.22 -21.01
C GLY A 451 11.73 23.62 -22.35
N LYS A 452 12.26 23.11 -23.42
CA LYS A 452 11.66 23.32 -24.72
C LYS A 452 10.42 22.46 -24.74
N GLY A 453 9.23 23.04 -24.76
CA GLY A 453 7.92 22.39 -24.60
C GLY A 453 7.64 21.15 -25.47
N TRP A 454 8.54 20.81 -26.36
CA TRP A 454 8.45 19.61 -27.19
C TRP A 454 9.19 18.37 -26.62
N TYR A 455 10.13 18.53 -25.70
CA TYR A 455 10.79 17.41 -25.03
C TYR A 455 10.82 17.50 -23.51
N GLU A 456 10.72 18.70 -22.95
CA GLU A 456 10.59 18.93 -21.52
C GLU A 456 9.29 19.65 -21.19
N TRP A 457 8.79 19.43 -19.95
CA TRP A 457 7.68 20.23 -19.47
C TRP A 457 8.19 21.63 -19.11
N PRO A 458 7.55 22.72 -19.59
CA PRO A 458 8.03 24.07 -19.32
C PRO A 458 8.01 24.42 -17.83
N LEU A 459 9.16 24.76 -17.25
CA LEU A 459 9.30 25.08 -15.82
C LEU A 459 8.39 26.23 -15.37
N LYS A 460 8.12 27.19 -16.26
CA LYS A 460 7.19 28.31 -16.00
C LYS A 460 5.77 27.86 -15.64
N HIS A 461 5.37 26.64 -15.98
CA HIS A 461 4.07 26.13 -15.61
C HIS A 461 4.00 25.70 -14.14
N ILE A 462 5.13 25.42 -13.50
CA ILE A 462 5.16 24.95 -12.10
C ILE A 462 4.61 26.01 -11.14
N PRO A 463 5.08 27.27 -11.14
CA PRO A 463 4.47 28.32 -10.32
C PRO A 463 3.00 28.55 -10.61
N ILE A 464 2.57 28.38 -11.88
CA ILE A 464 1.16 28.48 -12.25
C ILE A 464 0.36 27.36 -11.59
N PHE A 465 0.83 26.10 -11.68
CA PHE A 465 0.20 24.96 -11.03
C PHE A 465 0.16 25.12 -9.50
N MET A 466 1.23 25.60 -8.90
CA MET A 466 1.27 25.90 -7.46
C MET A 466 0.18 26.90 -7.08
N THR A 467 0.06 27.98 -7.84
CA THR A 467 -0.93 29.04 -7.62
C THR A 467 -2.35 28.52 -7.81
N VAL A 468 -2.59 27.76 -8.89
CA VAL A 468 -3.90 27.14 -9.17
C VAL A 468 -4.25 26.16 -8.05
N THR A 469 -3.32 25.31 -7.63
CA THR A 469 -3.55 24.35 -6.53
C THR A 469 -3.81 25.06 -5.22
N PHE A 470 -3.10 26.15 -4.92
CA PHE A 470 -3.32 26.95 -3.72
C PHE A 470 -4.76 27.47 -3.65
N PHE A 471 -5.23 28.13 -4.69
CA PHE A 471 -6.59 28.66 -4.73
C PHE A 471 -7.65 27.55 -4.82
N ALA A 472 -7.35 26.46 -5.53
CA ALA A 472 -8.22 25.30 -5.60
C ALA A 472 -8.42 24.69 -4.20
N MET A 473 -7.36 24.52 -3.41
CA MET A 473 -7.45 24.02 -2.02
C MET A 473 -8.32 24.92 -1.17
N ILE A 474 -8.11 26.25 -1.21
CA ILE A 474 -8.93 27.20 -0.46
C ILE A 474 -10.40 27.05 -0.87
N LEU A 475 -10.69 27.02 -2.16
CA LEU A 475 -12.04 26.93 -2.66
C LEU A 475 -12.71 25.59 -2.28
N ILE A 476 -12.03 24.47 -2.52
CA ILE A 476 -12.58 23.11 -2.27
C ILE A 476 -12.91 22.94 -0.79
N PHE A 477 -11.98 23.28 0.10
CA PHE A 477 -12.18 23.12 1.53
C PHE A 477 -13.20 24.11 2.11
N SER A 478 -13.21 25.37 1.62
CA SER A 478 -14.21 26.35 2.05
C SER A 478 -15.62 25.98 1.57
N LEU A 479 -15.79 25.50 0.34
CA LEU A 479 -17.07 24.96 -0.14
C LEU A 479 -17.44 23.67 0.60
N GLY A 480 -16.46 22.96 1.10
CA GLY A 480 -16.60 21.82 1.99
C GLY A 480 -17.12 22.14 3.38
N GLY A 481 -17.24 23.40 3.74
CA GLY A 481 -17.76 23.88 5.03
C GLY A 481 -16.67 24.23 6.04
N PHE A 482 -15.39 24.09 5.70
CA PHE A 482 -14.31 24.52 6.57
C PHE A 482 -14.11 26.05 6.50
N PRO A 483 -13.73 26.72 7.61
CA PRO A 483 -13.46 28.15 7.63
C PRO A 483 -12.42 28.56 6.59
N VAL A 484 -12.65 29.69 5.93
CA VAL A 484 -11.76 30.19 4.86
C VAL A 484 -10.33 30.37 5.36
N LEU A 485 -10.16 30.91 6.57
CA LEU A 485 -8.84 31.13 7.15
C LEU A 485 -8.10 29.80 7.40
N ALA A 486 -8.79 28.79 7.92
CA ALA A 486 -8.24 27.46 8.10
C ALA A 486 -7.84 26.82 6.74
N SER A 487 -8.67 27.00 5.71
CA SER A 487 -8.38 26.53 4.35
C SER A 487 -7.14 27.22 3.74
N ILE A 488 -6.94 28.50 4.00
CA ILE A 488 -5.74 29.24 3.57
C ILE A 488 -4.49 28.69 4.28
N VAL A 489 -4.56 28.50 5.59
CA VAL A 489 -3.46 27.91 6.38
C VAL A 489 -3.13 26.51 5.88
N PHE A 490 -4.15 25.69 5.68
CA PHE A 490 -3.99 24.35 5.11
C PHE A 490 -3.29 24.39 3.73
N ALA A 491 -3.79 25.19 2.79
CA ALA A 491 -3.23 25.30 1.45
C ALA A 491 -1.77 25.73 1.48
N THR A 492 -1.42 26.66 2.37
CA THR A 492 -0.04 27.13 2.57
C THR A 492 0.86 25.99 3.08
N ILE A 493 0.42 25.28 4.11
CA ILE A 493 1.16 24.14 4.68
C ILE A 493 1.32 23.05 3.62
N LEU A 494 0.25 22.71 2.90
CA LEU A 494 0.28 21.67 1.86
C LEU A 494 1.34 21.97 0.79
N ILE A 495 1.33 23.17 0.22
CA ILE A 495 2.26 23.52 -0.85
C ILE A 495 3.70 23.51 -0.36
N ALA A 496 3.95 24.10 0.82
CA ALA A 496 5.29 24.15 1.40
C ALA A 496 5.81 22.75 1.76
N THR A 497 4.98 21.94 2.42
CA THR A 497 5.36 20.58 2.83
C THR A 497 5.49 19.64 1.64
N THR A 498 4.61 19.71 0.65
CA THR A 498 4.70 18.88 -0.55
C THR A 498 6.00 19.18 -1.31
N PHE A 499 6.40 20.42 -1.42
CA PHE A 499 7.65 20.77 -2.06
C PHE A 499 8.86 20.22 -1.29
N LEU A 500 8.92 20.51 0.00
CA LEU A 500 10.04 20.12 0.85
C LEU A 500 10.14 18.61 1.04
N LEU A 501 9.06 18.00 1.48
CA LEU A 501 9.02 16.56 1.76
C LEU A 501 8.95 15.73 0.46
N GLY A 502 8.44 16.31 -0.64
CA GLY A 502 8.48 15.71 -1.96
C GLY A 502 9.90 15.49 -2.47
N ALA A 503 10.76 16.48 -2.30
CA ALA A 503 12.18 16.35 -2.60
C ALA A 503 12.82 15.18 -1.84
N ILE A 504 12.49 15.05 -0.55
CA ILE A 504 12.97 13.93 0.28
C ILE A 504 12.42 12.60 -0.20
N ALA A 505 11.11 12.55 -0.47
CA ALA A 505 10.47 11.32 -0.91
C ALA A 505 11.09 10.78 -2.19
N VAL A 506 11.37 11.65 -3.16
CA VAL A 506 12.06 11.28 -4.40
C VAL A 506 13.46 10.73 -4.12
N ARG A 507 14.22 11.39 -3.26
CA ARG A 507 15.57 10.93 -2.95
C ARG A 507 15.57 9.61 -2.19
N VAL A 508 14.73 9.46 -1.17
CA VAL A 508 14.58 8.20 -0.42
C VAL A 508 14.15 7.08 -1.36
N MET A 509 13.14 7.31 -2.19
CA MET A 509 12.71 6.33 -3.20
C MET A 509 13.87 5.98 -4.15
N GLY A 510 14.62 6.97 -4.58
CA GLY A 510 15.76 6.78 -5.47
C GLY A 510 16.92 5.99 -4.85
N GLU A 511 17.17 6.17 -3.57
CA GLU A 511 18.25 5.48 -2.86
C GLU A 511 17.85 4.09 -2.33
N THR A 512 16.60 3.93 -1.90
CA THR A 512 16.13 2.71 -1.20
C THR A 512 15.15 1.85 -1.99
N GLY A 513 14.51 2.40 -3.00
CA GLY A 513 13.40 1.76 -3.71
C GLY A 513 12.09 1.71 -2.91
N ILE A 514 12.04 2.38 -1.75
CA ILE A 514 10.85 2.42 -0.87
C ILE A 514 10.36 3.85 -0.73
N GLU A 515 9.09 4.05 -0.94
CA GLU A 515 8.44 5.36 -0.84
C GLU A 515 8.12 5.70 0.63
N PRO A 516 8.62 6.83 1.17
CA PRO A 516 8.44 7.18 2.58
C PRO A 516 7.10 7.90 2.86
N VAL A 517 6.01 7.49 2.20
CA VAL A 517 4.69 8.16 2.30
C VAL A 517 4.21 8.22 3.74
N SER A 518 4.31 7.12 4.47
CA SER A 518 3.83 7.03 5.85
C SER A 518 4.55 8.02 6.77
N GLY A 519 5.88 8.01 6.76
CA GLY A 519 6.69 8.87 7.62
C GLY A 519 6.45 10.36 7.34
N THR A 520 6.43 10.75 6.07
CA THR A 520 6.17 12.13 5.67
C THR A 520 4.74 12.58 5.99
N SER A 521 3.75 11.69 5.80
CA SER A 521 2.35 11.97 6.15
C SER A 521 2.15 12.14 7.65
N PHE A 522 2.86 11.39 8.50
CA PHE A 522 2.81 11.61 9.96
C PHE A 522 3.33 12.99 10.35
N ILE A 523 4.45 13.42 9.74
CA ILE A 523 4.97 14.77 9.99
C ILE A 523 3.93 15.84 9.66
N VAL A 524 3.26 15.70 8.52
CA VAL A 524 2.24 16.66 8.09
C VAL A 524 1.01 16.60 8.98
N LEU A 525 0.54 15.41 9.37
CA LEU A 525 -0.58 15.30 10.32
C LEU A 525 -0.26 16.01 11.64
N LEU A 526 0.91 15.73 12.23
CA LEU A 526 1.33 16.37 13.48
C LEU A 526 1.40 17.89 13.34
N MET A 527 1.91 18.38 12.20
CA MET A 527 1.95 19.82 11.91
C MET A 527 0.55 20.41 11.78
N LEU A 528 -0.34 19.76 11.03
CA LEU A 528 -1.71 20.22 10.83
C LEU A 528 -2.50 20.20 12.13
N LEU A 529 -2.48 19.10 12.88
CA LEU A 529 -3.17 19.01 14.17
C LEU A 529 -2.59 20.01 15.17
N GLY A 530 -1.25 20.13 15.24
CA GLY A 530 -0.60 21.11 16.10
C GLY A 530 -1.04 22.54 15.80
N VAL A 531 -1.17 22.92 14.54
CA VAL A 531 -1.64 24.26 14.14
C VAL A 531 -3.14 24.41 14.39
N PHE A 532 -3.96 23.47 13.93
CA PHE A 532 -5.41 23.59 13.97
C PHE A 532 -5.98 23.51 15.39
N LEU A 533 -5.43 22.67 16.25
CA LEU A 533 -5.87 22.56 17.63
C LEU A 533 -5.28 23.66 18.55
N SER A 534 -4.08 24.20 18.22
CA SER A 534 -3.50 25.28 19.02
C SER A 534 -4.11 26.65 18.69
N PHE A 535 -4.65 26.82 17.50
CA PHE A 535 -5.23 28.07 17.02
C PHE A 535 -6.70 27.91 16.61
N ASP A 536 -7.40 26.94 17.19
CA ASP A 536 -8.78 26.57 16.88
C ASP A 536 -9.74 27.77 16.91
N GLN A 537 -9.71 28.56 18.00
CA GLN A 537 -10.54 29.76 18.17
C GLN A 537 -10.24 30.83 17.10
N LEU A 538 -8.96 31.06 16.77
CA LEU A 538 -8.56 32.04 15.75
C LEU A 538 -9.00 31.58 14.35
N LEU A 539 -8.90 30.28 14.11
CA LEU A 539 -9.25 29.65 12.83
C LEU A 539 -10.75 29.37 12.69
N GLY A 540 -11.51 29.49 13.80
CA GLY A 540 -12.95 29.20 13.82
C GLY A 540 -13.28 27.72 13.65
N LEU A 541 -12.44 26.83 14.19
CA LEU A 541 -12.57 25.38 14.09
C LEU A 541 -13.07 24.81 15.43
N GLU A 542 -13.97 23.86 15.38
CA GLU A 542 -14.23 22.95 16.48
C GLU A 542 -13.18 21.79 16.45
N VAL A 543 -12.99 21.11 17.60
CA VAL A 543 -12.01 20.02 17.72
C VAL A 543 -12.24 18.94 16.65
N GLN A 544 -13.49 18.54 16.43
CA GLN A 544 -13.86 17.59 15.38
C GLN A 544 -13.47 18.10 13.99
N GLU A 545 -13.74 19.36 13.69
CA GLU A 545 -13.42 19.97 12.39
C GLU A 545 -11.90 20.08 12.18
N ALA A 546 -11.16 20.43 13.24
CA ALA A 546 -9.69 20.49 13.22
C ALA A 546 -9.08 19.12 12.91
N VAL A 547 -9.59 18.06 13.54
CA VAL A 547 -9.15 16.68 13.28
C VAL A 547 -9.52 16.24 11.87
N LEU A 548 -10.74 16.50 11.42
CA LEU A 548 -11.18 16.19 10.06
C LEU A 548 -10.35 16.90 9.00
N LEU A 549 -10.12 18.21 9.19
CA LEU A 549 -9.27 18.99 8.28
C LEU A 549 -7.83 18.46 8.27
N GLY A 550 -7.30 18.09 9.43
CA GLY A 550 -5.97 17.46 9.55
C GLY A 550 -5.88 16.13 8.81
N LEU A 551 -6.84 15.23 8.97
CA LEU A 551 -6.85 13.90 8.34
C LEU A 551 -7.10 13.99 6.83
N VAL A 552 -8.09 14.76 6.38
CA VAL A 552 -8.35 14.95 4.95
C VAL A 552 -7.17 15.69 4.30
N GLY A 553 -6.62 16.70 4.98
CA GLY A 553 -5.43 17.42 4.52
C GLY A 553 -4.23 16.49 4.35
N THR A 554 -4.00 15.60 5.31
CA THR A 554 -2.93 14.60 5.23
C THR A 554 -3.19 13.56 4.15
N THR A 555 -4.46 13.20 3.90
CA THR A 555 -4.85 12.34 2.76
C THR A 555 -4.43 12.97 1.43
N VAL A 556 -4.72 14.25 1.26
CA VAL A 556 -4.34 15.03 0.07
C VAL A 556 -2.82 15.10 -0.09
N PHE A 557 -2.11 15.38 1.01
CA PHE A 557 -0.66 15.38 1.05
C PHE A 557 -0.06 14.01 0.68
N GLY A 558 -0.59 12.91 1.24
CA GLY A 558 -0.13 11.54 0.95
C GLY A 558 -0.23 11.19 -0.54
N SER A 559 -1.29 11.65 -1.21
CA SER A 559 -1.44 11.49 -2.66
C SER A 559 -0.40 12.29 -3.44
N ALA A 560 -0.08 13.52 -3.02
CA ALA A 560 0.93 14.36 -3.66
C ALA A 560 2.34 13.76 -3.52
N ILE A 561 2.69 13.28 -2.32
CA ILE A 561 4.00 12.69 -2.03
C ILE A 561 4.20 11.40 -2.79
N SER A 562 3.20 10.54 -2.82
CA SER A 562 3.27 9.28 -3.58
C SER A 562 3.50 9.55 -5.07
N MET A 563 2.82 10.54 -5.63
CA MET A 563 3.07 10.94 -7.01
C MET A 563 4.49 11.49 -7.23
N SER A 564 5.01 12.28 -6.30
CA SER A 564 6.38 12.82 -6.43
C SER A 564 7.43 11.71 -6.39
N GLY A 565 7.30 10.74 -5.51
CA GLY A 565 8.25 9.64 -5.33
C GLY A 565 8.24 8.65 -6.47
N THR A 566 7.06 8.16 -6.83
CA THR A 566 6.92 7.03 -7.76
C THR A 566 7.29 7.39 -9.20
N VAL A 567 7.00 8.60 -9.65
CA VAL A 567 7.29 9.03 -11.03
C VAL A 567 8.78 9.03 -11.39
N VAL A 568 9.67 9.05 -10.40
CA VAL A 568 11.13 9.03 -10.64
C VAL A 568 11.56 7.81 -11.48
N GLY A 569 10.94 6.66 -11.27
CA GLY A 569 11.23 5.46 -12.04
C GLY A 569 10.85 5.57 -13.51
N ASP A 570 9.69 6.15 -13.79
CA ASP A 570 9.22 6.34 -15.17
C ASP A 570 10.16 7.25 -15.95
N TYR A 571 10.64 8.32 -15.31
CA TYR A 571 11.61 9.23 -15.92
C TYR A 571 12.98 8.60 -16.10
N LYS A 572 13.42 7.76 -15.16
CA LYS A 572 14.67 7.03 -15.34
C LYS A 572 14.61 6.11 -16.54
N ASN A 573 13.54 5.31 -16.65
CA ASN A 573 13.30 4.47 -17.81
C ASN A 573 13.24 5.29 -19.11
N SER A 574 12.64 6.49 -19.07
CA SER A 574 12.54 7.37 -20.23
C SER A 574 13.90 7.83 -20.73
N LEU A 575 14.83 8.11 -19.83
CA LEU A 575 16.20 8.47 -20.20
C LEU A 575 16.91 7.33 -20.94
N TYR A 576 16.78 6.10 -20.43
CA TYR A 576 17.40 4.93 -21.08
C TYR A 576 16.86 4.67 -22.48
N ILE A 577 15.57 4.91 -22.69
CA ILE A 577 14.92 4.70 -24.00
C ILE A 577 15.13 5.89 -24.95
N GLY A 578 15.35 7.07 -24.39
CA GLY A 578 15.35 8.34 -25.14
C GLY A 578 13.95 8.91 -25.36
N ASN A 579 13.02 8.65 -24.43
CA ASN A 579 11.70 9.26 -24.44
C ASN A 579 11.76 10.73 -24.04
N ARG A 580 10.83 11.51 -24.58
CA ARG A 580 10.62 12.90 -24.15
C ARG A 580 10.06 12.94 -22.74
N PRO A 581 10.71 13.60 -21.79
CA PRO A 581 10.18 13.80 -20.45
C PRO A 581 8.77 14.40 -20.43
N TYR A 582 8.46 15.27 -21.39
CA TYR A 582 7.12 15.84 -21.59
C TYR A 582 6.04 14.76 -21.74
N HIS A 583 6.30 13.70 -22.53
CA HIS A 583 5.34 12.60 -22.72
C HIS A 583 5.13 11.81 -21.43
N ILE A 584 6.17 11.61 -20.63
CA ILE A 584 6.10 10.91 -19.35
C ILE A 584 5.26 11.72 -18.35
N SER A 585 5.55 13.01 -18.17
CA SER A 585 4.75 13.91 -17.32
C SER A 585 3.28 13.90 -17.74
N LYS A 586 3.02 14.00 -19.05
CA LYS A 586 1.66 13.98 -19.58
C LYS A 586 0.95 12.67 -19.29
N GLY A 587 1.65 11.53 -19.42
CA GLY A 587 1.14 10.22 -19.07
C GLY A 587 0.77 10.13 -17.59
N ASN A 588 1.69 10.48 -16.68
CA ASN A 588 1.44 10.51 -15.25
C ASN A 588 0.21 11.37 -14.90
N ILE A 589 0.13 12.60 -15.40
CA ILE A 589 -0.98 13.53 -15.12
C ILE A 589 -2.31 12.98 -15.61
N MET A 590 -2.37 12.38 -16.80
CA MET A 590 -3.61 11.79 -17.32
C MET A 590 -4.10 10.62 -16.47
N GLY A 591 -3.20 9.87 -15.83
CA GLY A 591 -3.53 8.78 -14.92
C GLY A 591 -4.11 9.26 -13.59
N VAL A 592 -3.73 10.43 -13.11
CA VAL A 592 -4.11 10.92 -11.76
C VAL A 592 -5.63 10.97 -11.56
N VAL A 593 -6.39 11.50 -12.51
CA VAL A 593 -7.85 11.71 -12.35
C VAL A 593 -8.59 10.38 -12.17
N PRO A 594 -8.52 9.40 -13.10
CA PRO A 594 -9.22 8.14 -12.92
C PRO A 594 -8.70 7.34 -11.72
N GLY A 595 -7.39 7.40 -11.44
CA GLY A 595 -6.79 6.73 -10.29
C GLY A 595 -7.25 7.29 -8.95
N ALA A 596 -7.31 8.62 -8.82
CA ALA A 596 -7.81 9.27 -7.61
C ALA A 596 -9.28 8.89 -7.33
N VAL A 597 -10.12 8.80 -8.38
CA VAL A 597 -11.53 8.42 -8.21
C VAL A 597 -11.68 6.96 -7.83
N ILE A 598 -11.17 6.05 -8.67
CA ILE A 598 -11.41 4.61 -8.50
C ILE A 598 -10.72 4.10 -7.24
N GLY A 599 -9.47 4.47 -7.03
CA GLY A 599 -8.72 4.03 -5.85
C GLY A 599 -9.30 4.59 -4.55
N ALA A 600 -9.76 5.85 -4.53
CA ALA A 600 -10.42 6.42 -3.37
C ALA A 600 -11.75 5.72 -3.07
N VAL A 601 -12.58 5.45 -4.09
CA VAL A 601 -13.87 4.75 -3.89
C VAL A 601 -13.64 3.36 -3.28
N VAL A 602 -12.68 2.60 -3.79
CA VAL A 602 -12.34 1.28 -3.24
C VAL A 602 -11.76 1.40 -1.82
N ALA A 603 -10.85 2.35 -1.60
CA ALA A 603 -10.26 2.55 -0.28
C ALA A 603 -11.31 2.98 0.77
N ILE A 604 -12.23 3.87 0.43
CA ILE A 604 -13.34 4.30 1.29
C ILE A 604 -14.26 3.12 1.59
N PHE A 605 -14.63 2.35 0.57
CA PHE A 605 -15.45 1.15 0.75
C PHE A 605 -14.82 0.16 1.73
N LEU A 606 -13.56 -0.21 1.51
CA LEU A 606 -12.84 -1.14 2.38
C LEU A 606 -12.69 -0.57 3.80
N SER A 607 -12.46 0.74 3.92
CA SER A 607 -12.31 1.42 5.22
C SER A 607 -13.61 1.38 6.03
N LYS A 608 -14.76 1.53 5.39
CA LYS A 608 -16.06 1.37 6.04
C LYS A 608 -16.27 -0.05 6.53
N GLN A 609 -15.95 -1.05 5.71
CA GLN A 609 -16.07 -2.45 6.10
C GLN A 609 -15.13 -2.79 7.27
N LEU A 610 -13.92 -2.24 7.26
CA LEU A 610 -12.97 -2.36 8.36
C LEU A 610 -13.48 -1.69 9.65
N ALA A 611 -13.98 -0.48 9.57
CA ALA A 611 -14.45 0.28 10.72
C ALA A 611 -15.70 -0.35 11.35
N SER A 612 -16.57 -0.94 10.53
CA SER A 612 -17.76 -1.69 10.97
C SER A 612 -17.45 -3.12 11.47
N GLY A 613 -16.19 -3.56 11.39
CA GLY A 613 -15.80 -4.91 11.79
C GLY A 613 -16.25 -6.04 10.86
N ASN A 614 -16.70 -5.69 9.64
CA ASN A 614 -17.14 -6.69 8.65
C ASN A 614 -15.97 -7.41 7.98
N ILE A 615 -14.80 -6.78 7.96
CA ILE A 615 -13.55 -7.35 7.44
C ILE A 615 -12.43 -7.16 8.44
N ASP A 616 -11.52 -8.11 8.46
CA ASP A 616 -10.35 -8.07 9.33
C ASP A 616 -9.12 -7.70 8.51
N LEU A 617 -8.78 -6.41 8.54
CA LEU A 617 -7.55 -5.87 7.97
C LEU A 617 -6.79 -5.16 9.08
N LEU A 618 -5.48 -5.33 9.11
CA LEU A 618 -4.62 -4.76 10.16
C LEU A 618 -4.59 -3.23 10.15
N ALA A 619 -4.66 -2.64 8.97
CA ALA A 619 -4.66 -1.20 8.71
C ALA A 619 -3.67 -0.41 9.59
N PRO A 620 -2.37 -0.79 9.60
CA PRO A 620 -1.40 -0.25 10.57
C PRO A 620 -1.29 1.26 10.49
N GLN A 621 -1.28 1.82 9.30
CA GLN A 621 -1.16 3.25 9.09
C GLN A 621 -2.41 3.99 9.55
N ALA A 622 -3.59 3.54 9.16
CA ALA A 622 -4.85 4.16 9.54
C ALA A 622 -5.05 4.16 11.07
N ASN A 623 -4.74 3.03 11.72
CA ASN A 623 -4.79 2.95 13.17
C ASN A 623 -3.78 3.90 13.83
N ALA A 624 -2.60 4.07 13.26
CA ALA A 624 -1.62 5.03 13.75
C ALA A 624 -2.15 6.47 13.63
N PHE A 625 -2.68 6.86 12.48
CA PHE A 625 -3.26 8.19 12.28
C PHE A 625 -4.44 8.45 13.22
N ALA A 626 -5.31 7.46 13.44
CA ALA A 626 -6.40 7.58 14.41
C ALA A 626 -5.86 7.75 15.84
N THR A 627 -4.87 6.98 16.25
CA THR A 627 -4.25 7.09 17.58
C THR A 627 -3.65 8.48 17.80
N PHE A 628 -2.91 9.02 16.85
CA PHE A 628 -2.34 10.36 16.95
C PHE A 628 -3.43 11.42 17.05
N SER A 629 -4.50 11.29 16.29
CA SER A 629 -5.61 12.23 16.32
C SER A 629 -6.25 12.29 17.71
N VAL A 630 -6.45 11.14 18.36
CA VAL A 630 -6.96 11.08 19.76
C VAL A 630 -5.97 11.72 20.73
N ILE A 631 -4.68 11.35 20.65
CA ILE A 631 -3.64 11.89 21.53
C ILE A 631 -3.59 13.41 21.47
N PHE A 632 -3.69 13.98 20.28
CA PHE A 632 -3.66 15.43 20.12
C PHE A 632 -4.97 16.11 20.54
N ALA A 633 -6.13 15.47 20.32
CA ALA A 633 -7.42 16.02 20.70
C ALA A 633 -7.64 16.02 22.21
N GLU A 634 -7.22 14.96 22.92
CA GLU A 634 -7.37 14.88 24.39
C GLU A 634 -6.25 15.60 25.16
N GLY A 635 -5.05 15.75 24.57
CA GLY A 635 -3.87 16.24 25.25
C GLY A 635 -3.34 15.33 26.36
N GLN A 636 -3.85 14.09 26.46
CA GLN A 636 -3.55 13.14 27.54
C GLN A 636 -3.11 11.76 27.07
N GLY A 637 -2.64 11.62 25.83
CA GLY A 637 -2.20 10.34 25.29
C GLY A 637 -1.02 9.70 26.03
N GLU A 638 -0.73 8.44 25.72
CA GLU A 638 0.43 7.70 26.21
C GLU A 638 1.75 8.23 25.58
N LEU A 639 2.02 9.52 25.78
CA LEU A 639 3.17 10.24 25.21
C LEU A 639 4.50 9.58 25.56
N LEU A 640 4.60 8.98 26.78
CA LEU A 640 5.81 8.27 27.19
C LEU A 640 6.06 7.02 26.33
N LEU A 641 5.02 6.21 26.07
CA LEU A 641 5.13 5.02 25.24
C LEU A 641 5.47 5.39 23.80
N LEU A 642 4.84 6.45 23.31
CA LEU A 642 5.13 7.00 21.99
C LEU A 642 6.58 7.48 21.88
N ALA A 643 7.07 8.23 22.87
CA ALA A 643 8.44 8.72 22.92
C ALA A 643 9.47 7.57 23.01
N LEU A 644 9.19 6.54 23.80
CA LEU A 644 10.02 5.33 23.85
C LEU A 644 10.09 4.66 22.48
N GLY A 645 8.96 4.56 21.79
CA GLY A 645 8.89 4.07 20.41
C GLY A 645 9.73 4.92 19.46
N LEU A 646 9.56 6.25 19.50
CA LEU A 646 10.33 7.20 18.69
C LEU A 646 11.83 7.00 18.84
N LEU A 647 12.32 6.91 20.10
CA LEU A 647 13.75 6.68 20.38
C LEU A 647 14.20 5.32 19.89
N LEU A 648 13.40 4.27 20.08
CA LEU A 648 13.72 2.91 19.62
C LEU A 648 13.81 2.85 18.10
N GLY A 649 12.82 3.41 17.39
CA GLY A 649 12.81 3.45 15.93
C GLY A 649 13.95 4.28 15.35
N ALA A 650 14.26 5.43 15.93
CA ALA A 650 15.39 6.25 15.55
C ALA A 650 16.73 5.52 15.78
N PHE A 651 16.88 4.80 16.90
CA PHE A 651 18.07 3.99 17.18
C PHE A 651 18.24 2.86 16.17
N VAL A 652 17.16 2.13 15.85
CA VAL A 652 17.22 1.05 14.85
C VAL A 652 17.52 1.62 13.46
N GLU A 653 16.95 2.76 13.12
CA GLU A 653 17.25 3.46 11.86
C GLU A 653 18.73 3.82 11.78
N TRP A 654 19.27 4.43 12.85
CA TRP A 654 20.70 4.75 12.92
C TRP A 654 21.58 3.51 12.76
N ALA A 655 21.21 2.39 13.39
CA ALA A 655 22.02 1.18 13.39
C ALA A 655 21.90 0.36 12.10
N THR A 656 20.75 0.36 11.43
CA THR A 656 20.45 -0.57 10.33
C THR A 656 19.99 0.12 9.03
N GLY A 657 19.57 1.38 9.10
CA GLY A 657 18.90 2.09 8.01
C GLY A 657 17.46 1.61 7.73
N MET A 658 16.82 0.90 8.66
CA MET A 658 15.50 0.27 8.45
C MET A 658 14.60 0.34 9.70
N GLY A 659 14.65 1.41 10.47
CA GLY A 659 13.85 1.59 11.70
C GLY A 659 12.36 1.56 11.46
N THR A 660 11.90 2.12 10.34
CA THR A 660 10.49 2.07 9.94
C THR A 660 10.02 0.63 9.71
N SER A 661 10.81 -0.21 9.05
CA SER A 661 10.51 -1.64 8.83
C SER A 661 10.45 -2.42 10.14
N PHE A 662 11.34 -2.12 11.07
CA PHE A 662 11.32 -2.68 12.41
C PHE A 662 10.07 -2.27 13.20
N GLY A 663 9.72 -0.99 13.17
CA GLY A 663 8.48 -0.47 13.79
C GLY A 663 7.22 -1.09 13.21
N LEU A 664 7.17 -1.28 11.89
CA LEU A 664 6.10 -2.00 11.22
C LEU A 664 6.00 -3.44 11.73
N GLY A 665 7.13 -4.13 11.88
CA GLY A 665 7.17 -5.47 12.45
C GLY A 665 6.64 -5.53 13.88
N MET A 666 6.98 -4.55 14.73
CA MET A 666 6.40 -4.46 16.09
C MET A 666 4.89 -4.23 16.09
N TYR A 667 4.38 -3.55 15.07
CA TYR A 667 2.95 -3.32 14.90
C TYR A 667 2.19 -4.56 14.43
N LEU A 668 2.83 -5.40 13.64
CA LEU A 668 2.27 -6.64 13.10
C LEU A 668 2.39 -7.77 14.14
N ASP A 669 1.54 -8.77 13.99
CA ASP A 669 1.64 -10.00 14.76
C ASP A 669 2.54 -11.04 14.08
N VAL A 670 2.88 -12.07 14.83
CA VAL A 670 3.74 -13.16 14.35
C VAL A 670 3.14 -13.90 13.15
N PRO A 671 1.85 -14.25 13.12
CA PRO A 671 1.25 -14.92 11.97
C PRO A 671 1.43 -14.20 10.65
N HIS A 672 1.40 -12.87 10.64
CA HIS A 672 1.54 -12.09 9.41
C HIS A 672 3.00 -11.89 8.99
N THR A 673 3.91 -11.75 9.94
CA THR A 673 5.33 -11.51 9.62
C THR A 673 6.11 -12.80 9.33
N ALA A 674 5.69 -13.93 9.89
CA ALA A 674 6.34 -15.22 9.65
C ALA A 674 6.33 -15.64 8.16
N PRO A 675 5.23 -15.55 7.40
CA PRO A 675 5.25 -15.86 5.96
C PRO A 675 6.18 -14.93 5.17
N MET A 676 6.30 -13.65 5.56
CA MET A 676 7.25 -12.72 4.94
C MET A 676 8.69 -13.19 5.15
N LEU A 677 9.02 -13.65 6.37
CA LEU A 677 10.34 -14.19 6.66
C LEU A 677 10.61 -15.44 5.83
N VAL A 678 9.64 -16.35 5.76
CA VAL A 678 9.74 -17.56 4.95
C VAL A 678 9.98 -17.20 3.48
N GLY A 679 9.24 -16.24 2.93
CA GLY A 679 9.40 -15.77 1.56
C GLY A 679 10.79 -15.18 1.29
N GLY A 680 11.30 -14.33 2.20
CA GLY A 680 12.62 -13.73 2.08
C GLY A 680 13.76 -14.75 2.15
N ILE A 681 13.70 -15.67 3.12
CA ILE A 681 14.67 -16.76 3.25
C ILE A 681 14.61 -17.72 2.05
N ALA A 682 13.40 -18.04 1.60
CA ALA A 682 13.21 -18.90 0.43
C ALA A 682 13.85 -18.29 -0.82
N ARG A 683 13.67 -16.98 -1.04
CA ARG A 683 14.32 -16.26 -2.14
C ARG A 683 15.84 -16.33 -2.08
N ASP A 684 16.42 -15.92 -0.96
CA ASP A 684 17.90 -15.89 -0.84
C ASP A 684 18.49 -17.29 -0.94
N SER A 685 17.81 -18.29 -0.37
CA SER A 685 18.22 -19.70 -0.47
C SER A 685 18.13 -20.23 -1.91
N TRP A 686 17.07 -19.86 -2.62
CA TRP A 686 16.87 -20.21 -4.02
C TRP A 686 17.90 -19.51 -4.93
N GLU A 687 18.12 -18.21 -4.69
CA GLU A 687 19.12 -17.43 -5.43
C GLU A 687 20.50 -18.05 -5.28
N LYS A 688 20.91 -18.33 -4.05
CA LYS A 688 22.21 -18.93 -3.75
C LYS A 688 22.37 -20.35 -4.29
N ARG A 689 21.33 -21.20 -4.19
CA ARG A 689 21.45 -22.64 -4.50
C ARG A 689 21.12 -23.00 -5.95
N ARG A 690 20.32 -22.17 -6.60
CA ARG A 690 19.80 -22.48 -7.96
C ARG A 690 20.19 -21.43 -9.00
N LEU A 691 19.98 -20.15 -8.67
CA LEU A 691 20.21 -19.07 -9.64
C LEU A 691 21.70 -18.84 -9.86
N THR A 692 22.46 -18.54 -8.79
CA THR A 692 23.90 -18.20 -8.90
C THR A 692 24.71 -19.28 -9.62
N PRO A 693 24.64 -20.58 -9.29
CA PRO A 693 25.39 -21.60 -10.02
C PRO A 693 25.02 -21.70 -11.48
N ARG A 694 23.73 -21.49 -11.82
CA ARG A 694 23.28 -21.51 -13.20
C ARG A 694 23.80 -20.31 -13.98
N VAL A 695 23.82 -19.14 -13.37
CA VAL A 695 24.36 -17.91 -13.98
C VAL A 695 25.87 -18.01 -14.17
N GLU A 696 26.60 -18.54 -13.19
CA GLU A 696 28.04 -18.76 -13.29
C GLU A 696 28.39 -19.70 -14.45
N LYS A 697 27.64 -20.79 -14.61
CA LYS A 697 27.85 -21.70 -15.74
C LYS A 697 27.64 -21.01 -17.10
N ILE A 698 26.57 -20.21 -17.23
CA ILE A 698 26.32 -19.44 -18.47
C ILE A 698 27.42 -18.39 -18.67
N ARG A 699 27.93 -17.79 -17.58
CA ARG A 699 29.04 -16.84 -17.67
C ARG A 699 30.31 -17.47 -18.23
N GLU A 700 30.59 -18.73 -17.88
CA GLU A 700 31.73 -19.49 -18.42
C GLU A 700 31.53 -19.91 -19.89
N GLU A 701 30.28 -20.25 -20.25
CA GLU A 701 29.96 -20.78 -21.61
C GLU A 701 29.72 -19.64 -22.61
N ASP A 702 28.94 -18.60 -22.26
CA ASP A 702 28.38 -17.60 -23.16
C ASP A 702 28.82 -16.16 -22.83
N GLY A 703 29.60 -15.97 -21.76
CA GLY A 703 30.10 -14.66 -21.33
C GLY A 703 29.20 -13.92 -20.34
N ALA A 704 29.72 -12.82 -19.79
CA ALA A 704 29.09 -12.09 -18.69
C ALA A 704 27.73 -11.46 -19.05
N VAL A 705 27.62 -10.89 -20.25
CA VAL A 705 26.39 -10.24 -20.72
C VAL A 705 25.24 -11.24 -20.86
N ALA A 706 25.52 -12.43 -21.44
CA ALA A 706 24.54 -13.50 -21.56
C ALA A 706 24.10 -14.03 -20.19
N ALA A 707 25.05 -14.18 -19.26
CA ALA A 707 24.79 -14.63 -17.91
C ALA A 707 23.86 -13.66 -17.16
N GLU A 708 24.12 -12.37 -17.20
CA GLU A 708 23.28 -11.37 -16.54
C GLU A 708 21.91 -11.23 -17.19
N LYS A 709 21.82 -11.33 -18.51
CA LYS A 709 20.55 -11.39 -19.22
C LYS A 709 19.70 -12.57 -18.73
N GLN A 710 20.27 -13.77 -18.66
CA GLN A 710 19.58 -14.96 -18.17
C GLN A 710 19.22 -14.85 -16.68
N ARG A 711 20.10 -14.26 -15.86
CA ARG A 711 19.78 -13.98 -14.44
C ARG A 711 18.54 -13.12 -14.31
N ALA A 712 18.51 -12.00 -15.04
CA ALA A 712 17.37 -11.09 -15.02
C ALA A 712 16.06 -11.77 -15.46
N LEU A 713 16.11 -12.60 -16.51
CA LEU A 713 14.96 -13.32 -17.03
C LEU A 713 14.39 -14.34 -16.02
N ILE A 714 15.27 -15.09 -15.37
CA ILE A 714 14.87 -16.09 -14.38
C ILE A 714 14.29 -15.39 -13.14
N LEU A 715 14.91 -14.30 -12.69
CA LEU A 715 14.38 -13.49 -11.60
C LEU A 715 13.01 -12.91 -11.93
N LEU A 716 12.86 -12.36 -13.14
CA LEU A 716 11.58 -11.84 -13.61
C LEU A 716 10.49 -12.91 -13.55
N GLY A 717 10.76 -14.14 -13.98
CA GLY A 717 9.81 -15.25 -13.90
C GLY A 717 9.31 -15.50 -12.46
N THR A 718 10.20 -15.44 -11.46
CA THR A 718 9.80 -15.61 -10.06
C THR A 718 9.01 -14.41 -9.52
N PHE A 719 9.34 -13.20 -9.97
CA PHE A 719 8.56 -12.01 -9.62
C PHE A 719 7.15 -12.05 -10.20
N MET A 720 6.98 -12.64 -11.39
CA MET A 720 5.65 -12.82 -11.98
C MET A 720 4.79 -13.80 -11.17
N VAL A 721 5.38 -14.86 -10.62
CA VAL A 721 4.69 -15.74 -9.66
C VAL A 721 4.29 -14.95 -8.42
N ALA A 722 5.21 -14.24 -7.80
CA ALA A 722 4.93 -13.44 -6.60
C ALA A 722 3.88 -12.35 -6.87
N ALA A 723 3.94 -11.68 -8.02
CA ALA A 723 2.92 -10.72 -8.44
C ALA A 723 1.53 -11.37 -8.60
N GLY A 724 1.48 -12.58 -9.14
CA GLY A 724 0.24 -13.36 -9.25
C GLY A 724 -0.36 -13.74 -7.89
N LEU A 725 0.48 -14.18 -6.95
CA LEU A 725 0.06 -14.48 -5.57
C LEU A 725 -0.54 -13.24 -4.88
N LEU A 726 0.15 -12.11 -4.98
CA LEU A 726 -0.27 -10.84 -4.40
C LEU A 726 -1.58 -10.34 -5.01
N THR A 727 -1.67 -10.34 -6.33
CA THR A 727 -2.85 -9.89 -7.07
C THR A 727 -4.06 -10.79 -6.79
N GLY A 728 -3.86 -12.10 -6.75
CA GLY A 728 -4.92 -13.07 -6.49
C GLY A 728 -5.54 -12.91 -5.11
N GLU A 729 -4.71 -12.72 -4.08
CA GLU A 729 -5.22 -12.47 -2.72
C GLU A 729 -5.92 -11.13 -2.60
N ALA A 730 -5.42 -10.07 -3.26
CA ALA A 730 -6.06 -8.77 -3.24
C ALA A 730 -7.43 -8.76 -3.93
N PHE A 731 -7.57 -9.44 -5.06
CA PHE A 731 -8.87 -9.61 -5.71
C PHE A 731 -9.83 -10.42 -4.85
N PHE A 732 -9.40 -11.57 -4.34
CA PHE A 732 -10.21 -12.39 -3.45
C PHE A 732 -10.66 -11.61 -2.20
N GLY A 733 -9.75 -10.88 -1.55
CA GLY A 733 -10.05 -10.08 -0.36
C GLY A 733 -11.01 -8.92 -0.65
N THR A 734 -10.88 -8.27 -1.80
CA THR A 734 -11.81 -7.22 -2.23
C THR A 734 -13.20 -7.79 -2.49
N GLU A 735 -13.31 -8.91 -3.19
CA GLU A 735 -14.59 -9.61 -3.41
C GLU A 735 -15.21 -10.10 -2.10
N SER A 736 -14.42 -10.69 -1.21
CA SER A 736 -14.87 -11.11 0.12
C SER A 736 -15.42 -9.93 0.93
N SER A 737 -14.82 -8.76 0.79
CA SER A 737 -15.31 -7.53 1.43
C SER A 737 -16.67 -7.08 0.90
N VAL A 738 -16.94 -7.28 -0.39
CA VAL A 738 -18.27 -7.02 -0.96
C VAL A 738 -19.31 -7.98 -0.38
N PHE A 739 -18.98 -9.25 -0.24
CA PHE A 739 -19.89 -10.22 0.37
C PHE A 739 -20.12 -9.94 1.86
N ALA A 740 -19.08 -9.54 2.60
CA ALA A 740 -19.21 -9.13 3.99
C ALA A 740 -20.14 -7.92 4.15
N PHE A 741 -20.04 -6.95 3.22
CA PHE A 741 -20.98 -5.84 3.15
C PHE A 741 -22.41 -6.31 2.90
N LEU A 742 -22.64 -7.23 1.97
CA LEU A 742 -23.97 -7.76 1.71
C LEU A 742 -24.52 -8.50 2.92
N ASP A 743 -23.71 -9.28 3.63
CA ASP A 743 -24.08 -9.94 4.87
C ASP A 743 -24.54 -8.93 5.93
N SER A 744 -23.82 -7.82 6.07
CA SER A 744 -24.22 -6.76 7.02
C SER A 744 -25.53 -6.09 6.61
N GLN A 745 -25.76 -5.86 5.33
CA GLN A 745 -27.03 -5.29 4.84
C GLN A 745 -28.21 -6.25 5.03
N ILE A 746 -28.01 -7.55 4.86
CA ILE A 746 -29.03 -8.57 5.14
C ILE A 746 -29.38 -8.56 6.63
N SER A 747 -28.36 -8.53 7.49
CA SER A 747 -28.53 -8.47 8.95
C SER A 747 -29.26 -7.20 9.37
N GLU A 748 -28.85 -6.05 8.86
CA GLU A 748 -29.48 -4.76 9.15
C GLU A 748 -30.95 -4.73 8.72
N ALA A 749 -31.26 -5.23 7.52
CA ALA A 749 -32.64 -5.32 7.04
C ALA A 749 -33.49 -6.23 7.93
N HIS A 750 -32.95 -7.35 8.40
CA HIS A 750 -33.64 -8.25 9.31
C HIS A 750 -33.97 -7.56 10.64
N PHE A 751 -33.01 -6.89 11.27
CA PHE A 751 -33.26 -6.19 12.54
C PHE A 751 -34.22 -5.00 12.41
N LYS A 752 -34.16 -4.25 11.31
CA LYS A 752 -35.12 -3.16 11.03
C LYS A 752 -36.54 -3.70 10.91
N ILE A 753 -36.73 -4.82 10.20
CA ILE A 753 -38.06 -5.48 10.12
C ILE A 753 -38.52 -5.94 11.51
N ALA A 754 -37.63 -6.52 12.32
CA ALA A 754 -37.95 -6.95 13.69
C ALA A 754 -38.34 -5.75 14.57
N ALA A 755 -37.75 -4.57 14.31
CA ALA A 755 -38.10 -3.31 14.98
C ALA A 755 -39.39 -2.64 14.41
N GLY A 756 -40.01 -3.22 13.37
CA GLY A 756 -41.23 -2.67 12.75
C GLY A 756 -40.97 -1.56 11.74
N GLU A 757 -39.76 -1.41 11.27
CA GLU A 757 -39.41 -0.43 10.26
C GLU A 757 -39.64 -0.97 8.85
N ASP A 758 -40.07 -0.10 7.93
CA ASP A 758 -40.23 -0.45 6.53
C ASP A 758 -38.89 -0.39 5.80
N VAL A 759 -38.41 -1.53 5.33
CA VAL A 759 -37.15 -1.64 4.56
C VAL A 759 -37.37 -1.73 3.06
N GLY A 760 -38.61 -1.60 2.60
CA GLY A 760 -38.97 -1.75 1.20
C GLY A 760 -38.89 -3.20 0.69
N ALA A 761 -39.29 -3.41 -0.55
CA ALA A 761 -39.36 -4.76 -1.15
C ALA A 761 -37.96 -5.43 -1.25
N PHE A 762 -36.91 -4.66 -1.55
CA PHE A 762 -35.54 -5.19 -1.66
C PHE A 762 -35.01 -5.60 -0.29
N GLY A 763 -35.17 -4.76 0.74
CA GLY A 763 -34.73 -5.09 2.11
C GLY A 763 -35.49 -6.31 2.65
N THR A 764 -36.79 -6.44 2.39
CA THR A 764 -37.58 -7.62 2.76
C THR A 764 -37.06 -8.88 2.06
N MET A 765 -36.72 -8.79 0.79
CA MET A 765 -36.13 -9.90 0.05
C MET A 765 -34.78 -10.32 0.65
N MET A 766 -33.94 -9.36 0.99
CA MET A 766 -32.62 -9.61 1.59
C MET A 766 -32.74 -10.26 2.99
N ALA A 767 -33.62 -9.74 3.84
CA ALA A 767 -33.88 -10.29 5.17
C ALA A 767 -34.35 -11.77 5.16
N ASN A 768 -34.98 -12.22 4.07
CA ASN A 768 -35.39 -13.63 3.94
C ASN A 768 -34.22 -14.62 3.87
N PHE A 769 -32.97 -14.15 3.71
CA PHE A 769 -31.79 -15.02 3.76
C PHE A 769 -31.31 -15.29 5.20
N VAL A 770 -31.86 -14.61 6.20
CA VAL A 770 -31.58 -14.90 7.60
C VAL A 770 -32.28 -16.18 8.01
N ASP A 771 -31.57 -17.08 8.70
CA ASP A 771 -32.09 -18.35 9.22
C ASP A 771 -32.52 -18.22 10.67
N ALA A 772 -31.61 -17.75 11.54
CA ALA A 772 -31.89 -17.57 12.96
C ALA A 772 -31.01 -16.48 13.56
N GLU A 773 -31.44 -15.89 14.66
CA GLU A 773 -30.62 -15.08 15.52
C GLU A 773 -29.88 -15.99 16.52
N THR A 774 -28.60 -15.74 16.68
CA THR A 774 -27.79 -16.41 17.69
C THR A 774 -28.03 -15.80 19.06
N ALA A 775 -27.74 -16.52 20.13
CA ALA A 775 -27.84 -16.01 21.49
C ALA A 775 -26.98 -14.78 21.77
N SER A 776 -25.97 -14.52 20.89
CA SER A 776 -25.11 -13.34 20.96
C SER A 776 -25.62 -12.12 20.15
N GLY A 777 -26.84 -12.22 19.55
CA GLY A 777 -27.39 -11.16 18.72
C GLY A 777 -26.85 -11.10 17.28
N ALA A 778 -26.05 -12.06 16.87
CA ALA A 778 -25.64 -12.21 15.48
C ALA A 778 -26.68 -13.00 14.68
N VAL A 779 -26.68 -12.86 13.36
CA VAL A 779 -27.57 -13.64 12.49
C VAL A 779 -26.82 -14.77 11.80
N SER A 780 -27.46 -15.94 11.71
CA SER A 780 -27.04 -17.02 10.83
C SER A 780 -27.76 -16.92 9.50
N PHE A 781 -27.10 -17.31 8.41
CA PHE A 781 -27.65 -17.23 7.07
C PHE A 781 -28.13 -18.59 6.56
N LYS A 782 -29.23 -18.58 5.81
CA LYS A 782 -29.74 -19.77 5.14
C LYS A 782 -28.74 -20.33 4.12
N SER A 783 -28.77 -21.65 3.93
CA SER A 783 -27.96 -22.32 2.91
C SER A 783 -28.14 -21.77 1.49
N SER A 784 -29.32 -21.21 1.19
CA SER A 784 -29.60 -20.55 -0.08
C SER A 784 -28.71 -19.31 -0.29
N TRP A 785 -28.41 -18.51 0.74
CA TRP A 785 -27.53 -17.36 0.65
C TRP A 785 -26.10 -17.78 0.30
N TYR A 786 -25.56 -18.80 0.97
CA TYR A 786 -24.23 -19.31 0.61
C TYR A 786 -24.14 -19.81 -0.82
N THR A 787 -25.23 -20.43 -1.33
CA THR A 787 -25.31 -20.84 -2.74
C THR A 787 -25.30 -19.64 -3.69
N VAL A 788 -26.03 -18.58 -3.35
CA VAL A 788 -26.02 -17.32 -4.11
C VAL A 788 -24.63 -16.69 -4.13
N ARG A 789 -23.97 -16.65 -2.98
CA ARG A 789 -22.59 -16.12 -2.87
C ARG A 789 -21.60 -16.90 -3.75
N ILE A 790 -21.64 -18.24 -3.69
CA ILE A 790 -20.78 -19.09 -4.53
C ILE A 790 -21.04 -18.82 -6.01
N GLY A 791 -22.31 -18.75 -6.39
CA GLY A 791 -22.71 -18.46 -7.76
C GLY A 791 -22.26 -17.05 -8.22
N ALA A 792 -22.41 -16.03 -7.36
CA ALA A 792 -21.96 -14.68 -7.62
C ALA A 792 -20.43 -14.59 -7.73
N PHE A 793 -19.69 -15.21 -6.81
CA PHE A 793 -18.25 -15.31 -6.87
C PHE A 793 -17.78 -15.93 -8.20
N ALA A 794 -18.36 -17.07 -8.57
CA ALA A 794 -18.04 -17.72 -9.84
C ALA A 794 -18.38 -16.82 -11.05
N ALA A 795 -19.52 -16.15 -11.04
CA ALA A 795 -19.93 -15.26 -12.14
C ALA A 795 -19.02 -14.05 -12.27
N ILE A 796 -18.67 -13.37 -11.17
CA ILE A 796 -17.75 -12.23 -11.15
C ILE A 796 -16.40 -12.66 -11.73
N ASN A 797 -15.84 -13.77 -11.24
CA ASN A 797 -14.54 -14.26 -11.69
C ASN A 797 -14.55 -14.72 -13.14
N LEU A 798 -15.65 -15.30 -13.63
CA LEU A 798 -15.81 -15.62 -15.05
C LEU A 798 -15.86 -14.36 -15.92
N ILE A 799 -16.52 -13.31 -15.46
CA ILE A 799 -16.59 -12.03 -16.19
C ILE A 799 -15.21 -11.37 -16.22
N ILE A 800 -14.56 -11.25 -15.07
CA ILE A 800 -13.20 -10.65 -14.97
C ILE A 800 -12.20 -11.49 -15.74
N GLY A 801 -12.19 -12.79 -15.54
CA GLY A 801 -11.31 -13.72 -16.26
C GLY A 801 -11.56 -13.71 -17.76
N GLY A 802 -12.82 -13.65 -18.17
CA GLY A 802 -13.20 -13.50 -19.57
C GLY A 802 -12.72 -12.19 -20.20
N ALA A 803 -12.86 -11.07 -19.49
CA ALA A 803 -12.36 -9.77 -19.92
C ALA A 803 -10.83 -9.76 -20.04
N LEU A 804 -10.12 -10.29 -19.06
CA LEU A 804 -8.66 -10.45 -19.09
C LEU A 804 -8.23 -11.39 -20.22
N PHE A 805 -8.93 -12.50 -20.42
CA PHE A 805 -8.66 -13.42 -21.53
C PHE A 805 -8.83 -12.74 -22.88
N LEU A 806 -9.89 -11.96 -23.09
CA LEU A 806 -10.12 -11.21 -24.33
C LEU A 806 -9.03 -10.16 -24.53
N MET A 807 -8.66 -9.45 -23.48
CA MET A 807 -7.56 -8.48 -23.52
C MET A 807 -6.23 -9.15 -23.88
N PHE A 808 -5.88 -10.27 -23.25
CA PHE A 808 -4.66 -11.03 -23.54
C PHE A 808 -4.70 -11.65 -24.94
N LYS A 809 -5.86 -12.08 -25.40
CA LYS A 809 -6.02 -12.57 -26.76
C LYS A 809 -5.82 -11.45 -27.79
N ALA A 810 -6.38 -10.25 -27.53
CA ALA A 810 -6.17 -9.08 -28.36
C ALA A 810 -4.69 -8.64 -28.37
N ALA A 811 -3.99 -8.81 -27.26
CA ALA A 811 -2.55 -8.58 -27.15
C ALA A 811 -1.68 -9.71 -27.77
N GLY A 812 -2.29 -10.71 -28.39
CA GLY A 812 -1.57 -11.82 -29.00
C GLY A 812 -0.91 -12.79 -28.01
N VAL A 813 -1.24 -12.72 -26.71
CA VAL A 813 -0.64 -13.57 -25.66
C VAL A 813 -0.88 -15.07 -25.91
N PHE A 814 -1.96 -15.43 -26.60
CA PHE A 814 -2.33 -16.81 -26.92
C PHE A 814 -2.07 -17.17 -28.39
N GLY A 815 -1.47 -16.26 -29.21
CA GLY A 815 -1.04 -16.56 -30.58
C GLY A 815 0.08 -17.59 -30.59
N GLY A 816 -0.10 -18.68 -31.31
CA GLY A 816 0.92 -19.68 -31.48
C GLY A 816 1.95 -19.29 -32.56
N LYS A 817 3.13 -19.91 -32.55
CA LYS A 817 4.17 -19.74 -33.57
C LYS A 817 3.71 -19.99 -35.03
N GLU A 818 2.56 -20.61 -35.21
CA GLU A 818 2.02 -20.90 -36.55
C GLU A 818 1.50 -19.65 -37.28
N ASP A 819 1.00 -18.63 -36.57
CA ASP A 819 0.48 -17.43 -37.20
C ASP A 819 1.61 -16.52 -37.73
N GLU A 820 2.77 -16.48 -37.08
CA GLU A 820 3.96 -15.76 -37.57
C GLU A 820 4.58 -16.36 -38.81
N ILE A 821 4.49 -17.71 -38.95
CA ILE A 821 4.99 -18.39 -40.14
C ILE A 821 4.09 -18.14 -41.36
N ILE A 822 2.80 -17.91 -41.14
CA ILE A 822 1.84 -17.61 -42.22
C ILE A 822 2.00 -16.15 -42.66
N GLU A 823 2.20 -15.19 -41.77
CA GLU A 823 2.45 -13.79 -42.15
C GLU A 823 3.82 -13.61 -42.81
N ALA A 824 4.87 -14.29 -42.35
CA ALA A 824 6.18 -14.25 -42.96
C ALA A 824 6.23 -14.96 -44.33
N LYS A 825 5.27 -15.83 -44.63
CA LYS A 825 5.11 -16.46 -45.97
C LYS A 825 4.22 -15.65 -46.91
N LEU A 826 3.44 -14.70 -46.38
CA LEU A 826 2.56 -13.82 -47.16
C LEU A 826 3.18 -12.44 -47.42
N ALA A 827 4.23 -12.05 -46.68
CA ALA A 827 5.08 -10.90 -46.97
C ALA A 827 6.29 -11.29 -47.82
#